data_f7615f833bb1de1dba00eaf85913826e
#
_entry.id   f7615f833bb1de1dba00eaf85913826e
#
_cell.length_a   1.000
_cell.length_b   1.000
_cell.length_c   1.000
_cell.angle_alpha   90.00
_cell.angle_beta   90.00
_cell.angle_gamma   90.00
#
_symmetry.space_group_name_H-M   'P 1'
#
loop_
_entity.id
_entity.type
_entity.pdbx_description
1 polymer ?
#
loop_
_entity_poly.entity_id
_entity_poly.type
_entity_poly.pdbx_seq_one_letter_code
_entity_poly.pdbx_strand_id
1 'polypeptide(L)'
;MRSAMARKDEAPASDTASRTLVLGLDSTGQIVQCGQNGEVVLGCPPEEVLGLHVGVLFEDAKERLESLLEAVRGGQERRAVLTLRGTTDAVVTAQPMVVAGAGLAALLYIKVALPSSERFQDPAVTRRALLDDPLTRFGATLDLDQTAKALVDVLVPHFCTSAALVVLESLVAADEVHGDSVGGSAVLRRLALATDDGNPMWSSTFPVGEVLIYPAETPYRKCLETAAPVYLPTMDQEMAKKIARRWRRRPVSQLLADTSLVVLPVIAKDVLLGILVCNRIPGFRRFDPYDVEIGMEFAARAAIVLDNARTYSRERATALTLQRSLLPNRLSAPTTVEVRHRYLPGSQLVEVGGDWYESLALPGARVALMIGDVAGHGVKAAVTMGRLRTALHTLANLELPPAEALQVMHQLMVELGEQEPHFATCLYAVYDATTGVIEIASAGHLPPLLVRPDGVGELLEIPPAPPLGVEGGAAIESREFIVEDGSLFVIYTDGLVESRGRDIDDGLERLRCLFDTESLERPMEELAKATLESVYADEHRDDIAVLLARLRTLPADQRVSWVLPADPAAVRRARGLVRTQLAEWGLSELSYTTELLTSELITNALRYAPGPIELRLLRERTLMCEVMDISAALPRLRHASDEEETGRGLVVIGQLSHRWGTRRTAAGKVVWCEQIIPGVDPNPAEPAASWPGESHHR
;
A
#
# COMPACT_ATOMS: atom_id res chain seq x y z
N MET A 1 1.59 25.66 35.13
CA MET A 1 2.97 25.24 35.40
C MET A 1 2.98 24.01 36.29
N ARG A 2 2.60 22.85 35.80
CA ARG A 2 2.77 21.51 36.43
C ARG A 2 2.37 20.49 35.40
N SER A 3 3.17 20.32 34.33
CA SER A 3 3.00 19.21 33.35
C SER A 3 4.16 19.21 32.34
N ALA A 4 5.40 19.20 32.83
CA ALA A 4 6.57 19.11 31.95
C ALA A 4 7.79 18.49 32.65
N MET A 5 7.57 17.49 33.52
CA MET A 5 8.66 16.81 34.21
C MET A 5 8.41 15.32 34.43
N ALA A 6 8.06 14.61 33.37
CA ALA A 6 7.95 13.15 33.42
C ALA A 6 8.10 12.54 31.99
N ARG A 7 9.22 12.79 31.35
CA ARG A 7 9.69 12.02 30.15
C ARG A 7 11.18 12.27 29.97
N LYS A 8 11.99 11.69 30.86
CA LYS A 8 13.46 11.70 30.71
C LYS A 8 14.10 10.50 31.40
N ASP A 9 13.61 9.28 31.12
CA ASP A 9 14.23 8.03 31.58
C ASP A 9 13.98 6.86 30.63
N GLU A 10 13.91 7.10 29.32
CA GLU A 10 13.98 6.04 28.30
C GLU A 10 14.98 6.46 27.22
N ALA A 11 16.27 6.35 27.54
CA ALA A 11 17.29 6.19 26.51
C ALA A 11 17.21 4.73 26.05
N PRO A 12 17.13 4.43 24.73
CA PRO A 12 17.25 3.08 24.24
C PRO A 12 18.64 2.57 24.62
N ALA A 13 18.69 1.52 25.42
CA ALA A 13 19.93 0.85 25.74
C ALA A 13 20.48 0.25 24.44
N SER A 14 21.52 0.86 23.87
CA SER A 14 22.39 0.22 22.90
C SER A 14 22.84 -1.11 23.50
N ASP A 15 22.69 -2.18 22.75
CA ASP A 15 23.12 -3.53 23.14
C ASP A 15 24.65 -3.58 23.07
N THR A 16 25.31 -2.87 23.99
CA THR A 16 26.76 -2.86 24.14
C THR A 16 27.22 -4.25 24.59
N ALA A 17 28.32 -4.75 24.03
CA ALA A 17 28.93 -5.98 24.48
C ALA A 17 29.06 -5.94 26.01
N SER A 18 28.48 -6.89 26.70
CA SER A 18 28.30 -6.83 28.14
C SER A 18 28.46 -8.22 28.74
N ARG A 19 29.00 -8.28 29.95
CA ARG A 19 28.98 -9.49 30.78
C ARG A 19 27.73 -9.46 31.64
N THR A 20 27.01 -10.58 31.69
CA THR A 20 25.83 -10.73 32.54
C THR A 20 26.18 -11.61 33.73
N LEU A 21 26.00 -11.08 34.91
CA LEU A 21 26.03 -11.82 36.17
C LEU A 21 24.59 -12.09 36.61
N VAL A 22 24.31 -13.32 37.01
CA VAL A 22 23.01 -13.73 37.55
C VAL A 22 23.18 -14.00 39.04
N LEU A 23 22.43 -13.30 39.89
CA LEU A 23 22.37 -13.49 41.34
C LEU A 23 20.98 -13.95 41.74
N GLY A 24 20.92 -14.99 42.59
CA GLY A 24 19.70 -15.40 43.28
C GLY A 24 19.61 -14.71 44.64
N LEU A 25 18.48 -14.09 44.94
CA LEU A 25 18.24 -13.41 46.23
C LEU A 25 17.11 -14.12 46.99
N ASP A 26 17.21 -14.12 48.30
CA ASP A 26 16.12 -14.50 49.19
C ASP A 26 15.10 -13.34 49.38
N SER A 27 14.07 -13.57 50.17
CA SER A 27 13.04 -12.58 50.51
C SER A 27 13.54 -11.33 51.25
N THR A 28 14.73 -11.40 51.84
CA THR A 28 15.36 -10.30 52.57
C THR A 28 16.33 -9.50 51.71
N GLY A 29 16.63 -10.00 50.49
CA GLY A 29 17.58 -9.39 49.55
C GLY A 29 19.02 -9.85 49.77
N GLN A 30 19.23 -10.95 50.52
CA GLN A 30 20.52 -11.58 50.64
C GLN A 30 20.83 -12.47 49.43
N ILE A 31 22.10 -12.47 49.01
CA ILE A 31 22.57 -13.27 47.89
C ILE A 31 22.70 -14.72 48.30
N VAL A 32 21.85 -15.58 47.77
CA VAL A 32 21.85 -17.02 48.06
C VAL A 32 22.46 -17.85 46.93
N GLN A 33 22.61 -17.27 45.76
CA GLN A 33 23.23 -17.90 44.59
C GLN A 33 23.98 -16.85 43.77
N CYS A 34 25.19 -17.24 43.28
CA CYS A 34 26.01 -16.44 42.38
C CYS A 34 26.36 -17.24 41.15
N GLY A 35 26.08 -16.70 39.95
CA GLY A 35 26.36 -17.37 38.68
C GLY A 35 27.86 -17.39 38.34
N GLN A 36 28.22 -18.17 37.29
CA GLN A 36 29.62 -18.42 36.89
C GLN A 36 30.48 -17.20 36.60
N ASN A 37 29.87 -16.05 36.29
CA ASN A 37 30.57 -14.80 35.97
C ASN A 37 30.81 -13.94 37.25
N GLY A 38 30.55 -14.46 38.44
CA GLY A 38 30.64 -13.69 39.70
C GLY A 38 32.03 -13.06 39.92
N GLU A 39 33.09 -13.86 39.87
CA GLU A 39 34.44 -13.42 40.08
C GLU A 39 34.89 -12.34 39.07
N VAL A 40 34.50 -12.51 37.82
CA VAL A 40 34.90 -11.59 36.74
C VAL A 40 34.16 -10.26 36.80
N VAL A 41 32.88 -10.26 37.20
CA VAL A 41 32.03 -9.05 37.23
C VAL A 41 32.19 -8.30 38.55
N LEU A 42 32.35 -9.04 39.65
CA LEU A 42 32.46 -8.42 41.01
C LEU A 42 33.90 -8.17 41.45
N GLY A 43 34.89 -8.76 40.76
CA GLY A 43 36.30 -8.66 41.13
C GLY A 43 36.67 -9.42 42.42
N CYS A 44 35.77 -10.26 42.93
CA CYS A 44 35.97 -11.09 44.12
C CYS A 44 35.35 -12.48 43.95
N PRO A 45 35.83 -13.53 44.68
CA PRO A 45 35.27 -14.87 44.60
C PRO A 45 33.79 -14.86 44.99
N PRO A 46 32.95 -15.70 44.33
CA PRO A 46 31.50 -15.81 44.61
C PRO A 46 31.21 -16.12 46.09
N GLU A 47 32.10 -16.82 46.77
CA GLU A 47 31.99 -17.22 48.18
C GLU A 47 32.00 -15.98 49.13
N GLU A 48 32.65 -14.89 48.74
CA GLU A 48 32.72 -13.67 49.54
C GLU A 48 31.44 -12.83 49.52
N VAL A 49 30.60 -13.03 48.54
CA VAL A 49 29.33 -12.28 48.36
C VAL A 49 28.09 -13.08 48.78
N LEU A 50 28.18 -14.40 48.91
CA LEU A 50 27.11 -15.24 49.40
C LEU A 50 26.76 -14.90 50.86
N GLY A 51 25.47 -14.74 51.13
CA GLY A 51 24.97 -14.34 52.45
C GLY A 51 25.00 -12.85 52.73
N LEU A 52 25.62 -12.03 51.88
CA LEU A 52 25.58 -10.58 52.00
C LEU A 52 24.31 -10.01 51.36
N HIS A 53 23.85 -8.85 51.86
CA HIS A 53 22.75 -8.11 51.24
C HIS A 53 23.23 -7.51 49.91
N VAL A 54 22.44 -7.68 48.84
CA VAL A 54 22.79 -7.25 47.45
C VAL A 54 23.19 -5.77 47.36
N GLY A 55 22.70 -4.93 48.26
CA GLY A 55 23.07 -3.51 48.35
C GLY A 55 24.56 -3.23 48.55
N VAL A 56 25.33 -4.21 49.07
CA VAL A 56 26.79 -4.08 49.26
C VAL A 56 27.53 -3.99 47.92
N LEU A 57 26.93 -4.48 46.84
CA LEU A 57 27.53 -4.50 45.50
C LEU A 57 27.43 -3.15 44.77
N PHE A 58 26.57 -2.23 45.20
CA PHE A 58 26.30 -0.99 44.48
C PHE A 58 26.72 0.24 45.28
N GLU A 59 27.18 1.28 44.58
CA GLU A 59 27.50 2.60 45.14
C GLU A 59 26.32 3.55 44.99
N ASP A 60 25.96 4.29 46.05
CA ASP A 60 24.91 5.33 46.09
C ASP A 60 23.53 4.98 45.47
N ALA A 61 23.17 3.68 45.50
CA ALA A 61 21.98 3.18 44.80
C ALA A 61 20.83 2.73 45.73
N LYS A 62 20.88 3.09 47.04
CA LYS A 62 19.97 2.51 48.04
C LYS A 62 18.50 2.66 47.71
N GLU A 63 18.05 3.88 47.36
CA GLU A 63 16.62 4.12 47.02
C GLU A 63 16.18 3.41 45.72
N ARG A 64 17.04 3.38 44.68
CA ARG A 64 16.76 2.72 43.41
C ARG A 64 16.73 1.21 43.55
N LEU A 65 17.63 0.64 44.33
CA LEU A 65 17.70 -0.77 44.62
C LEU A 65 16.50 -1.23 45.47
N GLU A 66 16.13 -0.45 46.51
CA GLU A 66 14.93 -0.72 47.31
C GLU A 66 13.65 -0.71 46.46
N SER A 67 13.50 0.29 45.56
CA SER A 67 12.40 0.33 44.60
C SER A 67 12.37 -0.86 43.64
N LEU A 68 13.53 -1.38 43.26
CA LEU A 68 13.67 -2.60 42.43
C LEU A 68 13.23 -3.85 43.19
N LEU A 69 13.67 -3.99 44.44
CA LEU A 69 13.30 -5.13 45.27
C LEU A 69 11.83 -5.09 45.73
N GLU A 70 11.26 -3.91 45.95
CA GLU A 70 9.82 -3.75 46.23
C GLU A 70 8.94 -4.16 45.04
N ALA A 71 9.31 -3.77 43.83
CA ALA A 71 8.60 -4.19 42.65
C ALA A 71 8.59 -5.72 42.48
N VAL A 72 9.73 -6.36 42.73
CA VAL A 72 9.85 -7.83 42.66
C VAL A 72 9.02 -8.53 43.75
N ARG A 73 8.99 -7.95 44.99
CA ARG A 73 8.11 -8.46 46.05
C ARG A 73 6.63 -8.34 45.68
N GLY A 74 6.29 -7.32 44.88
CA GLY A 74 4.97 -7.13 44.28
C GLY A 74 4.68 -8.00 43.04
N GLY A 75 5.59 -8.92 42.66
CA GLY A 75 5.43 -9.80 41.53
C GLY A 75 5.70 -9.19 40.16
N GLN A 76 6.35 -8.02 40.10
CA GLN A 76 6.65 -7.31 38.85
C GLN A 76 8.13 -7.33 38.52
N GLU A 77 8.45 -7.56 37.24
CA GLU A 77 9.80 -7.35 36.70
C GLU A 77 10.11 -5.85 36.64
N ARG A 78 11.32 -5.45 37.03
CA ARG A 78 11.76 -4.06 36.94
C ARG A 78 13.23 -3.96 36.55
N ARG A 79 13.58 -2.87 35.85
CA ARG A 79 14.93 -2.59 35.37
C ARG A 79 15.40 -1.22 35.89
N ALA A 80 16.67 -1.12 36.29
CA ALA A 80 17.31 0.11 36.69
C ALA A 80 18.79 0.12 36.28
N VAL A 81 19.35 1.32 36.13
CA VAL A 81 20.81 1.51 35.98
C VAL A 81 21.38 1.84 37.35
N LEU A 82 22.31 0.99 37.82
CA LEU A 82 22.97 1.10 39.12
C LEU A 82 24.49 1.07 38.92
N THR A 83 25.24 1.81 39.71
CA THR A 83 26.71 1.81 39.66
C THR A 83 27.25 0.70 40.55
N LEU A 84 27.94 -0.28 39.96
CA LEU A 84 28.56 -1.38 40.68
C LEU A 84 29.89 -0.89 41.34
N ARG A 85 30.19 -1.29 42.55
CA ARG A 85 31.42 -0.87 43.25
C ARG A 85 32.68 -1.21 42.46
N GLY A 86 33.50 -0.17 42.19
CA GLY A 86 34.76 -0.32 41.46
C GLY A 86 34.64 -0.50 39.95
N THR A 87 33.46 -0.30 39.39
CA THR A 87 33.18 -0.42 37.94
C THR A 87 32.28 0.70 37.43
N THR A 88 31.99 0.66 36.12
CA THR A 88 31.04 1.54 35.43
C THR A 88 29.58 1.15 35.71
N ASP A 89 28.64 1.99 35.25
CA ASP A 89 27.21 1.75 35.37
C ASP A 89 26.80 0.38 34.81
N ALA A 90 26.00 -0.33 35.60
CA ALA A 90 25.44 -1.64 35.26
C ALA A 90 23.93 -1.54 35.07
N VAL A 91 23.41 -2.22 34.07
CA VAL A 91 21.96 -2.39 33.91
C VAL A 91 21.53 -3.60 34.71
N VAL A 92 20.69 -3.37 35.72
CA VAL A 92 20.16 -4.40 36.61
C VAL A 92 18.70 -4.64 36.29
N THR A 93 18.37 -5.88 35.95
CA THR A 93 16.98 -6.37 35.75
C THR A 93 16.65 -7.33 36.86
N ALA A 94 15.60 -7.06 37.62
CA ALA A 94 15.13 -7.91 38.71
C ALA A 94 13.82 -8.63 38.29
N GLN A 95 13.81 -9.95 38.42
CA GLN A 95 12.64 -10.80 38.10
C GLN A 95 12.15 -11.53 39.35
N PRO A 96 10.84 -11.55 39.63
CA PRO A 96 10.27 -12.32 40.73
C PRO A 96 10.40 -13.82 40.44
N MET A 97 10.72 -14.62 41.48
CA MET A 97 10.82 -16.06 41.36
C MET A 97 10.14 -16.75 42.55
N VAL A 98 9.24 -17.65 42.24
CA VAL A 98 8.57 -18.46 43.24
C VAL A 98 9.11 -19.90 43.09
N VAL A 99 10.02 -20.26 43.98
CA VAL A 99 10.52 -21.64 44.03
C VAL A 99 10.12 -22.28 45.37
N ALA A 100 9.22 -23.23 45.34
CA ALA A 100 8.79 -23.95 46.52
C ALA A 100 9.99 -24.73 47.14
N GLY A 101 10.39 -24.35 48.36
CA GLY A 101 11.42 -25.02 49.16
C GLY A 101 12.87 -24.54 48.97
N ALA A 102 13.15 -23.55 48.11
CA ALA A 102 14.54 -23.11 47.85
C ALA A 102 14.96 -21.75 48.44
N GLY A 103 14.08 -21.06 49.12
CA GLY A 103 14.39 -19.75 49.72
C GLY A 103 14.70 -18.62 48.76
N LEU A 104 14.59 -18.85 47.44
CA LEU A 104 14.84 -17.86 46.40
C LEU A 104 13.58 -17.00 46.17
N ALA A 105 13.71 -15.67 46.22
CA ALA A 105 12.59 -14.74 45.99
C ALA A 105 12.77 -13.89 44.71
N ALA A 106 14.00 -13.72 44.25
CA ALA A 106 14.30 -12.93 43.05
C ALA A 106 15.53 -13.42 42.29
N LEU A 107 15.56 -13.20 40.98
CA LEU A 107 16.76 -13.26 40.15
C LEU A 107 17.14 -11.86 39.71
N LEU A 108 18.40 -11.47 39.96
CA LEU A 108 18.98 -10.26 39.41
C LEU A 108 19.90 -10.58 38.25
N TYR A 109 19.64 -9.97 37.11
CA TYR A 109 20.54 -9.97 35.96
C TYR A 109 21.30 -8.65 35.94
N ILE A 110 22.60 -8.69 36.24
CA ILE A 110 23.48 -7.51 36.26
C ILE A 110 24.30 -7.52 35.00
N LYS A 111 23.99 -6.59 34.08
CA LYS A 111 24.67 -6.44 32.79
C LYS A 111 25.67 -5.31 32.88
N VAL A 112 26.96 -5.60 32.82
CA VAL A 112 28.06 -4.63 32.89
C VAL A 112 28.67 -4.47 31.50
N ALA A 113 28.84 -3.24 31.04
CA ALA A 113 29.54 -2.95 29.80
C ALA A 113 31.00 -3.36 29.90
N LEU A 114 31.53 -4.11 28.94
CA LEU A 114 32.95 -4.45 28.90
C LEU A 114 33.80 -3.21 28.68
N PRO A 115 34.94 -3.05 29.39
CA PRO A 115 35.94 -2.01 29.06
C PRO A 115 36.35 -2.18 27.58
N SER A 116 36.59 -1.05 26.90
CA SER A 116 36.98 -1.04 25.48
C SER A 116 38.19 -1.93 25.16
N SER A 117 39.11 -2.08 26.12
CA SER A 117 40.30 -2.94 26.00
C SER A 117 39.99 -4.43 26.03
N GLU A 118 38.86 -4.85 26.55
CA GLU A 118 38.47 -6.27 26.63
C GLU A 118 37.46 -6.70 25.53
N ARG A 119 36.93 -5.78 24.79
CA ARG A 119 36.04 -6.10 23.66
C ARG A 119 36.78 -6.88 22.58
N PHE A 120 36.12 -7.89 22.02
CA PHE A 120 36.62 -8.76 20.97
C PHE A 120 37.79 -9.69 21.39
N GLN A 121 38.11 -9.82 22.69
CA GLN A 121 39.21 -10.67 23.13
C GLN A 121 38.89 -12.17 23.06
N ASP A 122 37.65 -12.55 23.26
CA ASP A 122 37.20 -13.93 23.19
C ASP A 122 36.50 -14.24 21.85
N PRO A 123 37.15 -14.96 20.93
CA PRO A 123 36.56 -15.34 19.64
C PRO A 123 35.33 -16.24 19.78
N ALA A 124 35.23 -17.07 20.85
CA ALA A 124 34.08 -17.93 21.04
C ALA A 124 32.82 -17.13 21.42
N VAL A 125 32.99 -16.06 22.22
CA VAL A 125 31.90 -15.13 22.53
C VAL A 125 31.44 -14.38 21.29
N THR A 126 32.39 -13.87 20.51
CA THR A 126 32.10 -13.20 19.22
C THR A 126 31.36 -14.13 18.27
N ARG A 127 31.82 -15.36 18.10
CA ARG A 127 31.17 -16.35 17.24
C ARG A 127 29.77 -16.64 17.69
N ARG A 128 29.54 -16.86 18.99
CA ARG A 128 28.21 -17.11 19.53
C ARG A 128 27.26 -15.95 19.32
N ALA A 129 27.72 -14.74 19.58
CA ALA A 129 26.92 -13.53 19.40
C ALA A 129 26.52 -13.27 17.94
N LEU A 130 27.36 -13.69 16.96
CA LEU A 130 27.10 -13.47 15.53
C LEU A 130 26.29 -14.61 14.90
N LEU A 131 26.48 -15.84 15.36
CA LEU A 131 26.03 -17.02 14.61
C LEU A 131 24.90 -17.81 15.28
N ASP A 132 24.79 -17.78 16.61
CA ASP A 132 23.85 -18.65 17.33
C ASP A 132 22.51 -17.92 17.67
N ASP A 133 22.53 -16.62 17.94
CA ASP A 133 21.38 -15.88 18.47
C ASP A 133 20.65 -14.99 17.42
N PRO A 134 21.34 -14.32 16.47
CA PRO A 134 20.71 -13.34 15.60
C PRO A 134 19.88 -13.92 14.45
N LEU A 135 20.18 -15.11 13.98
CA LEU A 135 19.60 -15.67 12.75
C LEU A 135 18.10 -16.00 12.87
N THR A 136 17.62 -16.24 14.08
CA THR A 136 16.18 -16.40 14.36
C THR A 136 15.43 -15.08 14.28
N ARG A 137 16.11 -13.94 14.41
CA ARG A 137 15.51 -12.59 14.30
C ARG A 137 15.48 -12.06 12.87
N PHE A 138 16.42 -12.49 12.00
CA PHE A 138 16.48 -12.02 10.60
C PHE A 138 15.37 -12.55 9.71
N GLY A 139 14.72 -13.66 10.08
CA GLY A 139 13.56 -14.19 9.37
C GLY A 139 12.23 -13.47 9.63
N ALA A 140 12.22 -12.49 10.54
CA ALA A 140 11.00 -11.80 10.95
C ALA A 140 10.59 -10.66 9.99
N THR A 141 11.50 -10.17 9.14
CA THR A 141 11.21 -9.13 8.14
C THR A 141 11.76 -9.53 6.77
N LEU A 142 10.94 -9.30 5.75
CA LEU A 142 11.31 -9.48 4.34
C LEU A 142 11.61 -8.15 3.64
N ASP A 143 11.61 -7.06 4.40
CA ASP A 143 12.01 -5.74 3.91
C ASP A 143 13.54 -5.66 3.80
N LEU A 144 14.03 -5.25 2.62
CA LEU A 144 15.46 -5.24 2.33
C LEU A 144 16.23 -4.26 3.21
N ASP A 145 15.70 -3.06 3.42
CA ASP A 145 16.36 -2.00 4.19
C ASP A 145 16.38 -2.33 5.68
N GLN A 146 15.26 -2.85 6.23
CA GLN A 146 15.18 -3.31 7.60
C GLN A 146 16.11 -4.50 7.85
N THR A 147 16.17 -5.44 6.89
CA THR A 147 17.07 -6.59 6.93
C THR A 147 18.52 -6.14 6.92
N ALA A 148 18.89 -5.23 6.01
CA ALA A 148 20.23 -4.67 5.92
C ALA A 148 20.66 -3.98 7.22
N LYS A 149 19.76 -3.20 7.81
CA LYS A 149 19.99 -2.53 9.08
C LYS A 149 20.19 -3.53 10.23
N ALA A 150 19.32 -4.53 10.34
CA ALA A 150 19.43 -5.55 11.37
C ALA A 150 20.76 -6.32 11.29
N LEU A 151 21.26 -6.61 10.08
CA LEU A 151 22.54 -7.27 9.86
C LEU A 151 23.73 -6.45 10.39
N VAL A 152 23.77 -5.14 10.11
CA VAL A 152 24.87 -4.30 10.61
C VAL A 152 24.75 -4.01 12.10
N ASP A 153 23.54 -3.92 12.65
CA ASP A 153 23.28 -3.74 14.08
C ASP A 153 23.72 -4.95 14.93
N VAL A 154 23.79 -6.14 14.34
CA VAL A 154 24.38 -7.33 15.00
C VAL A 154 25.90 -7.27 14.94
N LEU A 155 26.50 -6.84 13.84
CA LEU A 155 27.95 -6.71 13.75
C LEU A 155 28.53 -5.68 14.73
N VAL A 156 27.78 -4.63 14.97
CA VAL A 156 28.12 -3.58 15.94
C VAL A 156 27.22 -3.71 17.16
N PRO A 157 27.74 -3.93 18.35
CA PRO A 157 29.13 -3.83 18.80
C PRO A 157 29.89 -5.17 18.94
N HIS A 158 29.31 -6.31 18.45
CA HIS A 158 29.82 -7.65 18.81
C HIS A 158 31.06 -8.05 18.03
N PHE A 159 31.23 -7.55 16.81
CA PHE A 159 32.34 -7.91 15.91
C PHE A 159 33.26 -6.74 15.57
N CYS A 160 32.70 -5.55 15.41
CA CYS A 160 33.41 -4.35 14.99
C CYS A 160 32.82 -3.09 15.64
N THR A 161 33.53 -1.96 15.50
CA THR A 161 33.08 -0.66 16.00
C THR A 161 32.28 0.14 14.96
N SER A 162 32.45 -0.19 13.69
CA SER A 162 31.59 0.30 12.62
C SER A 162 31.42 -0.75 11.54
N ALA A 163 30.20 -0.89 11.02
CA ALA A 163 29.86 -1.79 9.93
C ALA A 163 29.00 -1.09 8.87
N ALA A 164 29.27 -1.36 7.61
CA ALA A 164 28.43 -0.91 6.50
C ALA A 164 28.12 -2.08 5.55
N LEU A 165 26.87 -2.19 5.13
CA LEU A 165 26.45 -3.08 4.06
C LEU A 165 26.26 -2.26 2.78
N VAL A 166 26.98 -2.66 1.73
CA VAL A 166 26.97 -2.01 0.42
C VAL A 166 26.69 -3.08 -0.63
N VAL A 167 25.66 -2.91 -1.42
CA VAL A 167 25.21 -3.88 -2.44
C VAL A 167 25.30 -3.31 -3.84
N LEU A 168 25.30 -4.18 -4.86
CA LEU A 168 25.25 -3.77 -6.25
C LEU A 168 23.92 -3.03 -6.53
N GLU A 169 23.99 -1.89 -7.20
CA GLU A 169 22.83 -1.06 -7.53
C GLU A 169 21.80 -1.82 -8.38
N SER A 170 22.26 -2.62 -9.34
CA SER A 170 21.44 -3.48 -10.19
C SER A 170 20.58 -4.50 -9.42
N LEU A 171 20.91 -4.76 -8.17
CA LEU A 171 20.16 -5.68 -7.32
C LEU A 171 19.05 -4.99 -6.54
N VAL A 172 19.08 -3.67 -6.44
CA VAL A 172 18.15 -2.84 -5.64
C VAL A 172 17.24 -1.97 -6.52
N ALA A 173 17.76 -1.52 -7.68
CA ALA A 173 16.99 -0.72 -8.62
C ALA A 173 15.85 -1.56 -9.23
N ALA A 174 14.62 -1.03 -9.14
CA ALA A 174 13.42 -1.67 -9.71
C ALA A 174 13.41 -1.66 -11.24
N ASP A 175 14.10 -0.68 -11.87
CA ASP A 175 14.21 -0.56 -13.32
C ASP A 175 15.48 -1.30 -13.80
N GLU A 176 15.38 -1.91 -14.98
CA GLU A 176 16.53 -2.41 -15.73
C GLU A 176 17.47 -1.23 -16.10
N VAL A 177 18.26 -0.78 -15.15
CA VAL A 177 19.34 0.16 -15.44
C VAL A 177 20.33 -0.59 -16.33
N HIS A 178 20.31 -0.26 -17.61
CA HIS A 178 21.28 -0.73 -18.59
C HIS A 178 22.68 -0.29 -18.14
N GLY A 179 23.41 -1.20 -17.51
CA GLY A 179 24.81 -1.03 -17.18
C GLY A 179 25.16 -1.31 -15.73
N ASP A 180 25.46 -2.57 -15.41
CA ASP A 180 26.10 -2.98 -14.15
C ASP A 180 27.44 -2.29 -13.89
N SER A 181 27.93 -1.49 -14.83
CA SER A 181 29.22 -0.82 -14.70
C SER A 181 29.27 0.52 -15.45
N VAL A 182 29.80 1.53 -14.81
CA VAL A 182 30.25 2.79 -15.44
C VAL A 182 31.75 2.68 -15.64
N GLY A 183 32.19 2.63 -16.91
CA GLY A 183 33.61 2.49 -17.24
C GLY A 183 34.25 1.20 -16.71
N GLY A 184 33.49 0.08 -16.64
CA GLY A 184 33.97 -1.20 -16.13
C GLY A 184 34.00 -1.31 -14.60
N SER A 185 33.39 -0.35 -13.88
CA SER A 185 33.33 -0.33 -12.40
C SER A 185 31.92 -0.57 -11.91
N ALA A 186 31.75 -1.49 -10.96
CA ALA A 186 30.45 -1.77 -10.33
C ALA A 186 29.89 -0.54 -9.64
N VAL A 187 28.62 -0.25 -9.89
CA VAL A 187 27.83 0.76 -9.19
C VAL A 187 27.19 0.11 -7.99
N LEU A 188 27.27 0.74 -6.83
CA LEU A 188 26.83 0.19 -5.55
C LEU A 188 25.93 1.19 -4.82
N ARG A 189 25.08 0.66 -3.92
CA ARG A 189 24.28 1.43 -2.97
C ARG A 189 24.60 1.00 -1.55
N ARG A 190 24.76 1.98 -0.65
CA ARG A 190 24.89 1.69 0.80
C ARG A 190 23.52 1.52 1.40
N LEU A 191 23.18 0.29 1.79
CA LEU A 191 21.88 -0.02 2.40
C LEU A 191 21.85 0.28 3.91
N ALA A 192 22.97 0.03 4.60
CA ALA A 192 23.01 0.23 6.05
C ALA A 192 24.39 0.64 6.53
N LEU A 193 24.40 1.36 7.66
CA LEU A 193 25.59 1.76 8.42
C LEU A 193 25.24 1.70 9.91
N ALA A 194 26.11 1.07 10.70
CA ALA A 194 26.04 1.09 12.17
C ALA A 194 27.40 1.47 12.74
N THR A 195 27.40 2.24 13.84
CA THR A 195 28.60 2.68 14.57
C THR A 195 28.32 2.74 16.06
N ASP A 196 29.28 2.45 16.90
CA ASP A 196 29.16 2.51 18.36
C ASP A 196 30.10 3.51 19.04
N ASP A 197 30.90 4.26 18.25
CA ASP A 197 31.83 5.29 18.77
C ASP A 197 31.15 6.65 18.97
N GLY A 198 29.87 6.78 18.68
CA GLY A 198 29.11 8.02 18.80
C GLY A 198 29.56 9.15 17.89
N ASN A 199 30.46 8.88 16.94
CA ASN A 199 31.02 9.90 16.05
C ASN A 199 30.12 10.17 14.85
N PRO A 200 29.44 11.35 14.78
CA PRO A 200 28.51 11.68 13.71
C PRO A 200 29.20 11.83 12.34
N MET A 201 30.52 11.85 12.31
CA MET A 201 31.26 11.95 11.06
C MET A 201 31.11 10.70 10.19
N TRP A 202 30.80 9.52 10.76
CA TRP A 202 30.55 8.32 9.99
C TRP A 202 29.31 8.48 9.09
N SER A 203 28.18 8.82 9.64
CA SER A 203 26.91 8.98 8.89
C SER A 203 26.95 10.16 7.91
N SER A 204 27.63 11.25 8.26
CA SER A 204 27.79 12.38 7.35
C SER A 204 28.76 12.10 6.20
N THR A 205 29.79 11.27 6.42
CA THR A 205 30.78 10.88 5.38
C THR A 205 30.26 9.73 4.50
N PHE A 206 29.46 8.84 5.09
CA PHE A 206 28.96 7.61 4.47
C PHE A 206 27.44 7.48 4.62
N PRO A 207 26.64 8.38 4.01
CA PRO A 207 25.18 8.35 4.19
C PRO A 207 24.58 7.06 3.65
N VAL A 208 23.55 6.56 4.34
CA VAL A 208 22.70 5.47 3.86
C VAL A 208 21.93 5.94 2.63
N GLY A 209 21.67 5.04 1.67
CA GLY A 209 21.04 5.35 0.39
C GLY A 209 21.99 5.90 -0.68
N GLU A 210 23.26 6.20 -0.34
CA GLU A 210 24.23 6.73 -1.26
C GLU A 210 24.60 5.71 -2.36
N VAL A 211 24.51 6.16 -3.61
CA VAL A 211 25.03 5.43 -4.77
C VAL A 211 26.49 5.81 -4.99
N LEU A 212 27.35 4.82 -5.08
CA LEU A 212 28.81 5.04 -5.10
C LEU A 212 29.56 4.04 -5.98
N ILE A 213 30.75 4.44 -6.39
CA ILE A 213 31.73 3.58 -7.07
C ILE A 213 33.02 3.62 -6.24
N TYR A 214 33.51 2.45 -5.84
CA TYR A 214 34.79 2.39 -5.16
C TYR A 214 35.96 2.61 -6.13
N PRO A 215 36.86 3.52 -5.81
CA PRO A 215 38.05 3.78 -6.64
C PRO A 215 38.94 2.52 -6.82
N ALA A 216 39.60 2.40 -7.95
CA ALA A 216 40.59 1.34 -8.19
C ALA A 216 41.67 1.33 -7.10
N GLU A 217 42.27 0.16 -6.87
CA GLU A 217 43.32 -0.07 -5.85
C GLU A 217 42.87 0.20 -4.39
N THR A 218 41.56 0.23 -4.10
CA THR A 218 41.08 0.24 -2.73
C THR A 218 40.76 -1.18 -2.26
N PRO A 219 40.79 -1.45 -0.92
CA PRO A 219 40.44 -2.75 -0.37
C PRO A 219 39.01 -3.18 -0.77
N TYR A 220 38.10 -2.22 -0.83
CA TYR A 220 36.69 -2.41 -1.23
C TYR A 220 36.56 -2.91 -2.66
N ARG A 221 37.24 -2.24 -3.59
CA ARG A 221 37.28 -2.61 -5.01
C ARG A 221 37.90 -3.97 -5.20
N LYS A 222 39.02 -4.26 -4.51
CA LYS A 222 39.68 -5.56 -4.57
C LYS A 222 38.75 -6.70 -4.15
N CYS A 223 37.96 -6.51 -3.05
CA CYS A 223 37.01 -7.52 -2.61
C CYS A 223 35.93 -7.77 -3.66
N LEU A 224 35.41 -6.73 -4.30
CA LEU A 224 34.41 -6.84 -5.38
C LEU A 224 34.96 -7.58 -6.62
N GLU A 225 36.20 -7.33 -7.01
CA GLU A 225 36.83 -7.94 -8.20
C GLU A 225 37.20 -9.39 -7.97
N THR A 226 37.66 -9.72 -6.77
CA THR A 226 38.14 -11.08 -6.45
C THR A 226 37.09 -11.99 -5.81
N ALA A 227 35.96 -11.42 -5.39
CA ALA A 227 34.95 -12.10 -4.57
C ALA A 227 35.55 -12.83 -3.34
N ALA A 228 36.66 -12.29 -2.82
CA ALA A 228 37.40 -12.83 -1.69
C ALA A 228 37.55 -11.79 -0.57
N PRO A 229 37.65 -12.21 0.69
CA PRO A 229 37.79 -11.28 1.81
C PRO A 229 39.10 -10.50 1.68
N VAL A 230 39.04 -9.21 2.05
CA VAL A 230 40.25 -8.36 2.12
C VAL A 230 40.41 -7.94 3.58
N TYR A 231 41.58 -8.24 4.12
CA TYR A 231 41.94 -7.99 5.49
C TYR A 231 43.14 -7.08 5.61
N LEU A 232 43.06 -6.02 6.38
CA LEU A 232 44.13 -5.09 6.73
C LEU A 232 44.22 -4.98 8.25
N PRO A 233 45.26 -5.57 8.88
CA PRO A 233 45.43 -5.49 10.34
C PRO A 233 45.55 -4.05 10.83
N THR A 234 46.15 -3.18 10.01
CA THR A 234 46.29 -1.75 10.30
C THR A 234 46.19 -0.97 9.00
N MET A 235 45.32 0.01 9.00
CA MET A 235 45.31 1.02 7.93
C MET A 235 46.17 2.20 8.36
N ASP A 236 47.38 2.24 7.89
CA ASP A 236 48.29 3.34 8.20
C ASP A 236 47.76 4.69 7.63
N GLN A 237 48.32 5.79 8.16
CA GLN A 237 47.90 7.14 7.74
C GLN A 237 48.10 7.41 6.27
N GLU A 238 49.15 6.85 5.63
CA GLU A 238 49.43 7.05 4.21
C GLU A 238 48.39 6.32 3.35
N MET A 239 48.03 5.10 3.70
CA MET A 239 46.95 4.35 3.04
C MET A 239 45.64 5.09 3.18
N ALA A 240 45.26 5.52 4.39
CA ALA A 240 44.04 6.29 4.66
C ALA A 240 43.99 7.60 3.83
N LYS A 241 45.13 8.35 3.73
CA LYS A 241 45.23 9.53 2.86
C LYS A 241 45.10 9.19 1.39
N LYS A 242 45.69 8.07 0.95
CA LYS A 242 45.60 7.61 -0.45
C LYS A 242 44.15 7.30 -0.81
N ILE A 243 43.42 6.60 0.04
CA ILE A 243 41.99 6.30 -0.14
C ILE A 243 41.18 7.60 -0.17
N ALA A 244 41.40 8.50 0.77
CA ALA A 244 40.68 9.78 0.88
C ALA A 244 40.90 10.67 -0.38
N ARG A 245 42.11 10.73 -0.90
CA ARG A 245 42.43 11.48 -2.16
C ARG A 245 41.70 10.89 -3.36
N ARG A 246 41.71 9.57 -3.50
CA ARG A 246 41.04 8.86 -4.60
C ARG A 246 39.53 9.01 -4.55
N TRP A 247 38.98 9.00 -3.35
CA TRP A 247 37.53 9.18 -3.12
C TRP A 247 37.09 10.65 -3.09
N ARG A 248 38.08 11.60 -3.09
CA ARG A 248 37.89 13.04 -3.00
C ARG A 248 37.09 13.45 -1.74
N ARG A 249 37.22 12.70 -0.63
CA ARG A 249 36.56 12.91 0.64
C ARG A 249 37.59 13.03 1.77
N ARG A 250 37.87 14.24 2.24
CA ARG A 250 38.84 14.50 3.30
C ARG A 250 38.55 13.79 4.62
N PRO A 251 37.29 13.71 5.11
CA PRO A 251 37.00 13.06 6.40
C PRO A 251 37.38 11.57 6.42
N VAL A 252 37.42 10.89 5.28
CA VAL A 252 37.79 9.46 5.19
C VAL A 252 39.15 9.17 5.80
N SER A 253 40.14 10.05 5.62
CA SER A 253 41.50 9.83 6.16
C SER A 253 41.52 9.89 7.69
N GLN A 254 40.64 10.67 8.33
CA GLN A 254 40.55 10.77 9.78
C GLN A 254 39.82 9.57 10.38
N LEU A 255 38.76 9.11 9.71
CA LEU A 255 37.95 7.98 10.17
C LEU A 255 38.67 6.64 10.03
N LEU A 256 39.51 6.47 9.00
CA LEU A 256 40.16 5.20 8.68
C LEU A 256 41.61 5.08 9.18
N ALA A 257 42.25 6.18 9.60
CA ALA A 257 43.63 6.11 10.08
C ALA A 257 43.77 5.23 11.32
N ASP A 258 44.79 4.37 11.32
CA ASP A 258 45.13 3.46 12.42
C ASP A 258 44.04 2.42 12.76
N THR A 259 42.95 2.32 11.95
CA THR A 259 41.89 1.30 12.11
C THR A 259 42.35 -0.06 11.61
N SER A 260 41.72 -1.13 12.10
CA SER A 260 41.77 -2.45 11.50
C SER A 260 40.54 -2.66 10.62
N LEU A 261 40.72 -3.15 9.40
CA LEU A 261 39.66 -3.27 8.39
C LEU A 261 39.50 -4.70 7.89
N VAL A 262 38.28 -5.17 7.82
CA VAL A 262 37.90 -6.38 7.09
C VAL A 262 36.77 -6.02 6.09
N VAL A 263 36.94 -6.42 4.85
CA VAL A 263 35.92 -6.32 3.79
C VAL A 263 35.56 -7.74 3.38
N LEU A 264 34.30 -8.09 3.54
CA LEU A 264 33.77 -9.44 3.31
C LEU A 264 32.84 -9.43 2.10
N PRO A 265 33.01 -10.33 1.12
CA PRO A 265 32.06 -10.45 0.03
C PRO A 265 30.76 -11.10 0.54
N VAL A 266 29.63 -10.58 0.07
CA VAL A 266 28.28 -11.11 0.33
C VAL A 266 27.85 -11.86 -0.91
N ILE A 267 27.88 -13.21 -0.85
CA ILE A 267 27.66 -14.08 -2.01
C ILE A 267 26.51 -15.02 -1.71
N ALA A 268 25.47 -15.01 -2.54
CA ALA A 268 24.39 -15.99 -2.49
C ALA A 268 24.27 -16.72 -3.83
N LYS A 269 24.15 -18.04 -3.80
CA LYS A 269 23.98 -18.87 -5.02
C LYS A 269 25.02 -18.53 -6.13
N ASP A 270 26.28 -18.38 -5.73
CA ASP A 270 27.41 -18.00 -6.59
C ASP A 270 27.33 -16.60 -7.23
N VAL A 271 26.37 -15.76 -6.77
CA VAL A 271 26.24 -14.37 -7.22
C VAL A 271 26.75 -13.43 -6.13
N LEU A 272 27.67 -12.53 -6.49
CA LEU A 272 28.12 -11.46 -5.60
C LEU A 272 27.01 -10.42 -5.46
N LEU A 273 26.43 -10.29 -4.28
CA LEU A 273 25.39 -9.29 -3.98
C LEU A 273 26.01 -7.95 -3.58
N GLY A 274 27.17 -7.97 -2.94
CA GLY A 274 27.82 -6.77 -2.42
C GLY A 274 28.93 -7.10 -1.46
N ILE A 275 29.23 -6.16 -0.55
CA ILE A 275 30.26 -6.30 0.47
C ILE A 275 29.79 -5.81 1.84
N LEU A 276 30.27 -6.46 2.90
CA LEU A 276 30.26 -5.99 4.27
C LEU A 276 31.59 -5.34 4.60
N VAL A 277 31.59 -4.12 5.11
CA VAL A 277 32.77 -3.37 5.48
C VAL A 277 32.77 -3.22 6.99
N CYS A 278 33.75 -3.80 7.67
CA CYS A 278 33.87 -3.80 9.13
C CYS A 278 35.18 -3.12 9.57
N ASN A 279 35.08 -2.17 10.49
CA ASN A 279 36.23 -1.48 11.06
C ASN A 279 36.28 -1.64 12.59
N ARG A 280 37.49 -1.74 13.15
CA ARG A 280 37.79 -1.54 14.57
C ARG A 280 38.68 -0.31 14.70
N ILE A 281 38.23 0.67 15.46
CA ILE A 281 38.98 1.91 15.71
C ILE A 281 40.18 1.64 16.64
N PRO A 282 41.17 2.57 16.72
CA PRO A 282 42.30 2.45 17.63
C PRO A 282 41.84 2.25 19.08
N GLY A 283 42.58 1.43 19.85
CA GLY A 283 42.26 1.08 21.21
C GLY A 283 41.55 -0.25 21.41
N PHE A 284 41.02 -0.85 20.32
CA PHE A 284 40.46 -2.19 20.33
C PHE A 284 41.42 -3.22 19.76
N ARG A 285 41.19 -4.53 20.10
CA ARG A 285 41.91 -5.64 19.46
C ARG A 285 41.75 -5.57 17.94
N ARG A 286 42.85 -5.66 17.21
CA ARG A 286 42.84 -5.68 15.75
C ARG A 286 42.22 -6.99 15.27
N PHE A 287 41.65 -6.96 14.07
CA PHE A 287 41.22 -8.19 13.42
C PHE A 287 42.40 -9.16 13.23
N ASP A 288 42.13 -10.42 13.24
CA ASP A 288 43.04 -11.50 12.94
C ASP A 288 42.44 -12.48 11.90
N PRO A 289 43.17 -13.48 11.42
CA PRO A 289 42.67 -14.44 10.43
C PRO A 289 41.41 -15.21 10.94
N TYR A 290 41.29 -15.47 12.22
CA TYR A 290 40.13 -16.16 12.80
C TYR A 290 38.87 -15.27 12.79
N ASP A 291 39.03 -13.97 13.04
CA ASP A 291 37.95 -12.99 12.86
C ASP A 291 37.43 -13.00 11.39
N VAL A 292 38.35 -13.13 10.41
CA VAL A 292 37.95 -13.21 8.99
C VAL A 292 37.13 -14.46 8.72
N GLU A 293 37.47 -15.61 9.30
CA GLU A 293 36.69 -16.85 9.16
C GLU A 293 35.28 -16.69 9.74
N ILE A 294 35.15 -16.16 10.94
CA ILE A 294 33.85 -15.86 11.59
C ILE A 294 33.04 -14.87 10.72
N GLY A 295 33.69 -13.80 10.27
CA GLY A 295 33.06 -12.81 9.42
C GLY A 295 32.55 -13.38 8.10
N MET A 296 33.31 -14.29 7.48
CA MET A 296 32.90 -14.98 6.24
C MET A 296 31.69 -15.91 6.48
N GLU A 297 31.68 -16.64 7.63
CA GLU A 297 30.52 -17.46 7.99
C GLU A 297 29.27 -16.60 8.20
N PHE A 298 29.42 -15.45 8.86
CA PHE A 298 28.31 -14.48 9.00
C PHE A 298 27.87 -13.91 7.65
N ALA A 299 28.82 -13.47 6.80
CA ALA A 299 28.52 -12.91 5.48
C ALA A 299 27.78 -13.91 4.58
N ALA A 300 28.15 -15.21 4.63
CA ALA A 300 27.47 -16.25 3.88
C ALA A 300 26.01 -16.43 4.31
N ARG A 301 25.74 -16.39 5.62
CA ARG A 301 24.36 -16.46 6.14
C ARG A 301 23.58 -15.17 5.86
N ALA A 302 24.20 -14.01 6.04
CA ALA A 302 23.63 -12.72 5.69
C ALA A 302 23.22 -12.63 4.21
N ALA A 303 24.04 -13.22 3.33
CA ALA A 303 23.77 -13.27 1.90
C ALA A 303 22.46 -14.00 1.57
N ILE A 304 22.18 -15.11 2.23
CA ILE A 304 20.93 -15.87 2.03
C ILE A 304 19.72 -15.03 2.44
N VAL A 305 19.79 -14.38 3.60
CA VAL A 305 18.69 -13.55 4.11
C VAL A 305 18.46 -12.33 3.21
N LEU A 306 19.53 -11.70 2.76
CA LEU A 306 19.46 -10.57 1.81
C LEU A 306 18.92 -10.98 0.44
N ASP A 307 19.33 -12.13 -0.09
CA ASP A 307 18.81 -12.64 -1.38
C ASP A 307 17.31 -12.94 -1.29
N ASN A 308 16.86 -13.50 -0.17
CA ASN A 308 15.44 -13.73 0.08
C ASN A 308 14.66 -12.40 0.17
N ALA A 309 15.14 -11.44 0.97
CA ALA A 309 14.50 -10.13 1.10
C ALA A 309 14.45 -9.37 -0.23
N ARG A 310 15.54 -9.41 -1.01
CA ARG A 310 15.61 -8.82 -2.34
C ARG A 310 14.61 -9.45 -3.31
N THR A 311 14.57 -10.78 -3.36
CA THR A 311 13.65 -11.52 -4.23
C THR A 311 12.22 -11.15 -3.89
N TYR A 312 11.89 -11.16 -2.62
CA TYR A 312 10.58 -10.75 -2.11
C TYR A 312 10.23 -9.31 -2.49
N SER A 313 11.14 -8.36 -2.25
CA SER A 313 10.92 -6.94 -2.59
C SER A 313 10.69 -6.73 -4.08
N ARG A 314 11.43 -7.45 -4.94
CA ARG A 314 11.28 -7.38 -6.39
C ARG A 314 9.95 -7.99 -6.85
N GLU A 315 9.59 -9.15 -6.33
CA GLU A 315 8.31 -9.80 -6.62
C GLU A 315 7.15 -8.91 -6.20
N ARG A 316 7.23 -8.32 -5.00
CA ARG A 316 6.22 -7.36 -4.51
C ARG A 316 6.12 -6.12 -5.39
N ALA A 317 7.24 -5.52 -5.79
CA ALA A 317 7.22 -4.35 -6.67
C ALA A 317 6.59 -4.68 -8.03
N THR A 318 6.91 -5.86 -8.59
CA THR A 318 6.31 -6.35 -9.83
C THR A 318 4.81 -6.58 -9.67
N ALA A 319 4.39 -7.21 -8.59
CA ALA A 319 3.00 -7.46 -8.26
C ALA A 319 2.19 -6.15 -8.15
N LEU A 320 2.70 -5.18 -7.38
CA LEU A 320 2.07 -3.86 -7.24
C LEU A 320 2.01 -3.09 -8.56
N THR A 321 3.03 -3.20 -9.41
CA THR A 321 3.04 -2.56 -10.74
C THR A 321 1.98 -3.18 -11.64
N LEU A 322 1.86 -4.51 -11.65
CA LEU A 322 0.81 -5.22 -12.38
C LEU A 322 -0.58 -4.80 -11.90
N GLN A 323 -0.82 -4.82 -10.60
CA GLN A 323 -2.09 -4.41 -9.98
C GLN A 323 -2.47 -2.99 -10.38
N ARG A 324 -1.53 -2.03 -10.24
CA ARG A 324 -1.75 -0.64 -10.67
C ARG A 324 -2.10 -0.52 -12.16
N SER A 325 -1.51 -1.34 -13.01
CA SER A 325 -1.81 -1.33 -14.46
C SER A 325 -3.19 -1.91 -14.78
N LEU A 326 -3.74 -2.75 -13.90
CA LEU A 326 -5.05 -3.37 -14.07
C LEU A 326 -6.19 -2.53 -13.49
N LEU A 327 -5.92 -1.63 -12.56
CA LEU A 327 -6.90 -0.71 -11.98
C LEU A 327 -7.13 0.51 -12.89
N PRO A 328 -8.27 1.22 -12.79
CA PRO A 328 -8.55 2.36 -13.63
C PRO A 328 -7.58 3.52 -13.36
N ASN A 329 -6.97 4.03 -14.43
CA ASN A 329 -6.13 5.23 -14.34
C ASN A 329 -6.94 6.51 -14.15
N ARG A 330 -8.21 6.51 -14.53
CA ARG A 330 -9.13 7.64 -14.46
C ARG A 330 -10.54 7.12 -14.23
N LEU A 331 -11.25 7.76 -13.33
CA LEU A 331 -12.70 7.59 -13.17
C LEU A 331 -13.40 8.72 -13.92
N SER A 332 -14.51 8.42 -14.57
CA SER A 332 -15.32 9.40 -15.26
C SER A 332 -16.75 9.40 -14.75
N ALA A 333 -17.30 10.60 -14.57
CA ALA A 333 -18.68 10.82 -14.15
C ALA A 333 -19.23 12.10 -14.79
N PRO A 334 -20.56 12.22 -14.95
CA PRO A 334 -21.21 13.49 -15.33
C PRO A 334 -20.99 14.56 -14.25
N THR A 335 -21.22 15.82 -14.57
CA THR A 335 -21.03 16.95 -13.63
C THR A 335 -21.93 16.87 -12.40
N THR A 336 -23.00 16.13 -12.50
CA THR A 336 -23.97 15.87 -11.44
C THR A 336 -23.49 14.83 -10.43
N VAL A 337 -22.40 14.13 -10.70
CA VAL A 337 -21.89 13.06 -9.82
C VAL A 337 -20.43 13.32 -9.49
N GLU A 338 -20.13 13.48 -8.22
CA GLU A 338 -18.75 13.57 -7.72
C GLU A 338 -18.31 12.20 -7.18
N VAL A 339 -17.26 11.62 -7.76
CA VAL A 339 -16.76 10.29 -7.41
C VAL A 339 -15.40 10.39 -6.75
N ARG A 340 -15.19 9.65 -5.66
CA ARG A 340 -13.88 9.41 -5.04
C ARG A 340 -13.71 7.94 -4.71
N HIS A 341 -12.48 7.49 -4.72
CA HIS A 341 -12.15 6.10 -4.41
C HIS A 341 -10.96 6.01 -3.46
N ARG A 342 -10.84 4.85 -2.83
CA ARG A 342 -9.65 4.42 -2.11
C ARG A 342 -9.41 2.95 -2.40
N TYR A 343 -8.14 2.63 -2.50
CA TYR A 343 -7.67 1.26 -2.63
C TYR A 343 -6.50 1.03 -1.69
N LEU A 344 -6.57 -0.02 -0.88
CA LEU A 344 -5.52 -0.42 0.03
C LEU A 344 -5.20 -1.89 -0.24
N PRO A 345 -3.99 -2.21 -0.73
CA PRO A 345 -3.56 -3.60 -0.91
C PRO A 345 -3.47 -4.32 0.42
N GLY A 346 -3.83 -5.59 0.44
CA GLY A 346 -3.69 -6.46 1.62
C GLY A 346 -2.27 -6.53 2.16
N SER A 347 -2.13 -6.72 3.47
CA SER A 347 -0.84 -6.66 4.18
C SER A 347 0.00 -7.92 4.05
N GLN A 348 -0.55 -9.01 3.57
CA GLN A 348 0.13 -10.30 3.49
C GLN A 348 0.63 -10.60 2.09
N LEU A 349 1.98 -10.68 2.01
CA LEU A 349 2.74 -11.31 0.93
C LEU A 349 2.70 -10.59 -0.44
N VAL A 350 3.56 -10.98 -1.34
CA VAL A 350 3.84 -10.59 -2.72
C VAL A 350 2.61 -10.74 -3.65
N GLU A 351 1.38 -10.60 -3.14
CA GLU A 351 0.19 -11.03 -3.85
C GLU A 351 -0.58 -9.84 -4.41
N VAL A 352 -0.94 -9.95 -5.67
CA VAL A 352 -1.80 -9.01 -6.37
C VAL A 352 -3.24 -9.34 -5.98
N GLY A 353 -4.03 -8.34 -5.60
CA GLY A 353 -5.41 -8.54 -5.18
C GLY A 353 -6.39 -8.81 -6.31
N GLY A 354 -7.56 -9.35 -5.93
CA GLY A 354 -8.70 -9.61 -6.78
C GLY A 354 -9.68 -8.46 -6.92
N ASP A 355 -9.56 -7.45 -6.08
CA ASP A 355 -10.48 -6.32 -5.98
C ASP A 355 -10.36 -5.34 -7.15
N TRP A 356 -11.49 -4.86 -7.65
CA TRP A 356 -11.53 -3.78 -8.62
C TRP A 356 -12.70 -2.84 -8.39
N TYR A 357 -12.61 -1.64 -8.94
CA TYR A 357 -13.67 -0.65 -9.01
C TYR A 357 -13.63 0.06 -10.35
N GLU A 358 -14.74 0.68 -10.74
CA GLU A 358 -14.84 1.48 -11.98
C GLU A 358 -15.95 2.53 -11.84
N SER A 359 -15.75 3.68 -12.46
CA SER A 359 -16.79 4.68 -12.67
C SER A 359 -16.71 5.19 -14.10
N LEU A 360 -17.82 5.12 -14.81
CA LEU A 360 -17.90 5.46 -16.22
C LEU A 360 -19.07 6.39 -16.49
N ALA A 361 -18.78 7.59 -17.04
CA ALA A 361 -19.81 8.48 -17.53
C ALA A 361 -20.52 7.85 -18.75
N LEU A 362 -21.82 7.64 -18.60
CA LEU A 362 -22.68 7.14 -19.65
C LEU A 362 -23.44 8.30 -20.34
N PRO A 363 -23.88 8.09 -21.57
CA PRO A 363 -24.71 9.07 -22.27
C PRO A 363 -25.98 9.43 -21.50
N GLY A 364 -26.45 10.68 -21.57
CA GLY A 364 -27.70 11.13 -20.95
C GLY A 364 -27.59 11.50 -19.46
N ALA A 365 -26.45 12.05 -19.03
CA ALA A 365 -26.19 12.43 -17.63
C ALA A 365 -26.33 11.22 -16.67
N ARG A 366 -25.89 10.06 -17.12
CA ARG A 366 -25.87 8.82 -16.34
C ARG A 366 -24.45 8.43 -15.96
N VAL A 367 -24.31 7.64 -14.90
CA VAL A 367 -23.04 7.07 -14.49
C VAL A 367 -23.19 5.60 -14.16
N ALA A 368 -22.26 4.79 -14.62
CA ALA A 368 -22.07 3.43 -14.19
C ALA A 368 -21.06 3.40 -13.05
N LEU A 369 -21.41 2.77 -11.94
CA LEU A 369 -20.58 2.57 -10.76
C LEU A 369 -20.45 1.06 -10.54
N MET A 370 -19.23 0.57 -10.43
CA MET A 370 -18.94 -0.87 -10.41
C MET A 370 -17.89 -1.16 -9.34
N ILE A 371 -18.08 -2.29 -8.68
CA ILE A 371 -17.10 -2.85 -7.75
C ILE A 371 -17.21 -4.36 -7.76
N GLY A 372 -16.11 -5.05 -7.50
CA GLY A 372 -16.12 -6.49 -7.41
C GLY A 372 -14.83 -7.02 -6.81
N ASP A 373 -14.86 -8.31 -6.50
CA ASP A 373 -13.75 -9.05 -5.95
C ASP A 373 -13.70 -10.46 -6.55
N VAL A 374 -12.50 -10.87 -7.01
CA VAL A 374 -12.22 -12.23 -7.51
C VAL A 374 -11.72 -13.09 -6.37
N ALA A 375 -12.39 -14.17 -6.07
CA ALA A 375 -11.99 -15.10 -5.03
C ALA A 375 -10.55 -15.59 -5.20
N GLY A 376 -9.77 -15.48 -4.11
CA GLY A 376 -8.37 -15.82 -4.08
C GLY A 376 -7.46 -14.63 -4.36
N HIS A 377 -6.15 -14.88 -4.41
CA HIS A 377 -5.12 -13.85 -4.49
C HIS A 377 -4.00 -14.24 -5.46
N GLY A 378 -3.19 -13.27 -5.84
CA GLY A 378 -2.04 -13.47 -6.70
C GLY A 378 -2.32 -13.17 -8.17
N VAL A 379 -1.34 -13.47 -9.01
CA VAL A 379 -1.34 -13.09 -10.44
C VAL A 379 -2.58 -13.63 -11.19
N LYS A 380 -3.05 -14.83 -10.83
CA LYS A 380 -4.23 -15.43 -11.51
C LYS A 380 -5.50 -14.63 -11.21
N ALA A 381 -5.75 -14.30 -9.93
CA ALA A 381 -6.89 -13.48 -9.53
C ALA A 381 -6.85 -12.11 -10.23
N ALA A 382 -5.69 -11.45 -10.25
CA ALA A 382 -5.50 -10.17 -10.93
C ALA A 382 -5.76 -10.24 -12.44
N VAL A 383 -5.31 -11.27 -13.13
CA VAL A 383 -5.58 -11.45 -14.57
C VAL A 383 -7.08 -11.62 -14.81
N THR A 384 -7.77 -12.41 -13.98
CA THR A 384 -9.22 -12.59 -14.06
C THR A 384 -9.94 -11.27 -13.77
N MET A 385 -9.54 -10.55 -12.71
CA MET A 385 -10.04 -9.22 -12.36
C MET A 385 -9.92 -8.25 -13.54
N GLY A 386 -8.75 -8.16 -14.18
CA GLY A 386 -8.55 -7.30 -15.35
C GLY A 386 -9.44 -7.65 -16.55
N ARG A 387 -9.68 -8.94 -16.79
CA ARG A 387 -10.62 -9.40 -17.82
C ARG A 387 -12.06 -9.02 -17.50
N LEU A 388 -12.50 -9.27 -16.26
CA LEU A 388 -13.85 -8.94 -15.80
C LEU A 388 -14.11 -7.43 -15.85
N ARG A 389 -13.19 -6.62 -15.33
CA ARG A 389 -13.28 -5.17 -15.37
C ARG A 389 -13.41 -4.66 -16.81
N THR A 390 -12.54 -5.13 -17.71
CA THR A 390 -12.56 -4.73 -19.13
C THR A 390 -13.85 -5.15 -19.84
N ALA A 391 -14.33 -6.35 -19.55
CA ALA A 391 -15.60 -6.84 -20.10
C ALA A 391 -16.77 -5.99 -19.61
N LEU A 392 -16.86 -5.73 -18.29
CA LEU A 392 -17.95 -4.93 -17.71
C LEU A 392 -17.90 -3.47 -18.20
N HIS A 393 -16.71 -2.87 -18.30
CA HIS A 393 -16.52 -1.55 -18.92
C HIS A 393 -17.08 -1.51 -20.36
N THR A 394 -16.82 -2.55 -21.14
CA THR A 394 -17.34 -2.67 -22.52
C THR A 394 -18.86 -2.80 -22.54
N LEU A 395 -19.43 -3.66 -21.68
CA LEU A 395 -20.87 -3.86 -21.57
C LEU A 395 -21.60 -2.59 -21.12
N ALA A 396 -21.00 -1.83 -20.20
CA ALA A 396 -21.52 -0.53 -19.77
C ALA A 396 -21.55 0.48 -20.94
N ASN A 397 -20.50 0.55 -21.76
CA ASN A 397 -20.47 1.39 -22.95
C ASN A 397 -21.50 0.95 -24.03
N LEU A 398 -21.89 -0.32 -24.04
CA LEU A 398 -23.00 -0.82 -24.85
C LEU A 398 -24.36 -0.52 -24.24
N GLU A 399 -24.40 0.17 -23.11
CA GLU A 399 -25.60 0.57 -22.37
C GLU A 399 -26.52 -0.61 -22.00
N LEU A 400 -25.93 -1.79 -21.69
CA LEU A 400 -26.71 -2.91 -21.17
C LEU A 400 -27.22 -2.60 -19.75
N PRO A 401 -28.47 -2.95 -19.44
CA PRO A 401 -28.99 -2.90 -18.09
C PRO A 401 -28.12 -3.69 -17.11
N PRO A 402 -28.04 -3.28 -15.83
CA PRO A 402 -27.18 -3.92 -14.83
C PRO A 402 -27.34 -5.45 -14.75
N ALA A 403 -28.56 -5.95 -14.70
CA ALA A 403 -28.83 -7.39 -14.62
C ALA A 403 -28.36 -8.14 -15.89
N GLU A 404 -28.62 -7.60 -17.09
CA GLU A 404 -28.17 -8.21 -18.35
C GLU A 404 -26.63 -8.22 -18.43
N ALA A 405 -25.97 -7.14 -18.05
CA ALA A 405 -24.51 -7.04 -18.06
C ALA A 405 -23.89 -8.09 -17.12
N LEU A 406 -24.38 -8.21 -15.88
CA LEU A 406 -23.88 -9.22 -14.94
C LEU A 406 -24.20 -10.64 -15.38
N GLN A 407 -25.32 -10.88 -16.08
CA GLN A 407 -25.63 -12.19 -16.66
C GLN A 407 -24.62 -12.60 -17.74
N VAL A 408 -24.21 -11.66 -18.60
CA VAL A 408 -23.13 -11.87 -19.60
C VAL A 408 -21.80 -12.12 -18.90
N MET A 409 -21.51 -11.37 -17.85
CA MET A 409 -20.30 -11.57 -17.04
C MET A 409 -20.26 -12.95 -16.39
N HIS A 410 -21.39 -13.42 -15.88
CA HIS A 410 -21.52 -14.76 -15.31
C HIS A 410 -21.17 -15.84 -16.35
N GLN A 411 -21.71 -15.72 -17.57
CA GLN A 411 -21.38 -16.66 -18.66
C GLN A 411 -19.88 -16.62 -19.01
N LEU A 412 -19.30 -15.42 -19.08
CA LEU A 412 -17.86 -15.26 -19.32
C LEU A 412 -17.03 -15.95 -18.23
N MET A 413 -17.41 -15.84 -16.97
CA MET A 413 -16.71 -16.51 -15.86
C MET A 413 -16.80 -18.02 -15.96
N VAL A 414 -17.95 -18.58 -16.32
CA VAL A 414 -18.12 -20.02 -16.54
C VAL A 414 -17.20 -20.51 -17.67
N GLU A 415 -17.10 -19.76 -18.78
CA GLU A 415 -16.21 -20.09 -19.90
C GLU A 415 -14.71 -20.00 -19.53
N LEU A 416 -14.33 -19.08 -18.63
CA LEU A 416 -12.94 -18.92 -18.18
C LEU A 416 -12.52 -20.00 -17.17
N GLY A 417 -13.47 -20.64 -16.48
CA GLY A 417 -13.26 -21.50 -15.32
C GLY A 417 -12.92 -22.96 -15.60
N GLU A 418 -12.62 -23.39 -16.84
CA GLU A 418 -12.43 -24.81 -17.19
C GLU A 418 -11.29 -25.55 -16.46
N GLN A 419 -10.32 -24.86 -15.84
CA GLN A 419 -9.18 -25.52 -15.18
C GLN A 419 -9.14 -25.37 -13.65
N GLU A 420 -9.76 -24.35 -13.08
CA GLU A 420 -9.92 -24.14 -11.62
C GLU A 420 -11.21 -23.33 -11.42
N PRO A 421 -12.12 -23.72 -10.52
CA PRO A 421 -13.35 -22.97 -10.26
C PRO A 421 -13.00 -21.61 -9.62
N HIS A 422 -12.98 -20.58 -10.43
CA HIS A 422 -12.91 -19.21 -9.95
C HIS A 422 -14.31 -18.64 -9.86
N PHE A 423 -14.61 -17.90 -8.81
CA PHE A 423 -15.81 -17.11 -8.71
C PHE A 423 -15.44 -15.67 -8.33
N ALA A 424 -16.33 -14.76 -8.64
CA ALA A 424 -16.13 -13.35 -8.29
C ALA A 424 -17.45 -12.77 -7.80
N THR A 425 -17.37 -11.89 -6.82
CA THR A 425 -18.50 -11.04 -6.45
C THR A 425 -18.47 -9.77 -7.28
N CYS A 426 -19.64 -9.26 -7.67
CA CYS A 426 -19.72 -8.03 -8.45
C CYS A 426 -21.04 -7.29 -8.18
N LEU A 427 -20.92 -5.96 -8.00
CA LEU A 427 -22.05 -5.05 -7.95
C LEU A 427 -21.91 -4.06 -9.11
N TYR A 428 -23.00 -3.89 -9.86
CA TYR A 428 -23.10 -2.92 -10.94
C TYR A 428 -24.34 -2.05 -10.75
N ALA A 429 -24.12 -0.74 -10.69
CA ALA A 429 -25.16 0.27 -10.51
C ALA A 429 -25.12 1.30 -11.64
N VAL A 430 -26.27 1.73 -12.11
CA VAL A 430 -26.43 2.83 -13.08
C VAL A 430 -27.35 3.89 -12.48
N TYR A 431 -26.80 5.06 -12.22
CA TYR A 431 -27.56 6.24 -11.78
C TYR A 431 -27.91 7.13 -12.95
N ASP A 432 -29.15 7.53 -13.06
CA ASP A 432 -29.68 8.49 -14.03
C ASP A 432 -29.99 9.84 -13.34
N ALA A 433 -29.14 10.83 -13.55
CA ALA A 433 -29.32 12.14 -12.94
C ALA A 433 -30.52 12.93 -13.50
N THR A 434 -31.11 12.48 -14.62
CA THR A 434 -32.31 13.11 -15.16
C THR A 434 -33.58 12.71 -14.43
N THR A 435 -33.59 11.50 -13.82
CA THR A 435 -34.72 10.95 -13.10
C THR A 435 -34.51 10.86 -11.60
N GLY A 436 -33.23 10.88 -11.15
CA GLY A 436 -32.87 10.63 -9.76
C GLY A 436 -33.01 9.15 -9.37
N VAL A 437 -33.00 8.24 -10.34
CA VAL A 437 -33.13 6.80 -10.11
C VAL A 437 -31.77 6.10 -10.27
N ILE A 438 -31.48 5.19 -9.35
CA ILE A 438 -30.36 4.26 -9.45
C ILE A 438 -30.88 2.84 -9.62
N GLU A 439 -30.45 2.16 -10.69
CA GLU A 439 -30.72 0.73 -10.94
C GLU A 439 -29.49 -0.07 -10.53
N ILE A 440 -29.67 -1.11 -9.69
CA ILE A 440 -28.56 -1.89 -9.12
C ILE A 440 -28.81 -3.36 -9.32
N ALA A 441 -27.80 -4.08 -9.76
CA ALA A 441 -27.73 -5.54 -9.75
C ALA A 441 -26.50 -6.01 -8.97
N SER A 442 -26.60 -7.14 -8.29
CA SER A 442 -25.51 -7.74 -7.51
C SER A 442 -25.39 -9.23 -7.85
N ALA A 443 -24.17 -9.69 -7.98
CA ALA A 443 -23.81 -11.10 -8.09
C ALA A 443 -22.97 -11.51 -6.88
N GLY A 444 -23.63 -11.85 -5.77
CA GLY A 444 -22.98 -12.28 -4.52
C GLY A 444 -22.18 -11.19 -3.79
N HIS A 445 -22.28 -9.94 -4.19
CA HIS A 445 -21.55 -8.83 -3.58
C HIS A 445 -22.33 -8.23 -2.40
N LEU A 446 -21.60 -7.56 -1.50
CA LEU A 446 -22.15 -6.90 -0.31
C LEU A 446 -23.16 -5.82 -0.66
N PRO A 447 -24.13 -5.55 0.23
CA PRO A 447 -25.13 -4.51 0.01
C PRO A 447 -24.48 -3.13 0.00
N PRO A 448 -24.81 -2.26 -0.97
CA PRO A 448 -24.31 -0.89 -0.99
C PRO A 448 -24.97 -0.04 0.09
N LEU A 449 -24.24 0.98 0.57
CA LEU A 449 -24.76 1.95 1.52
C LEU A 449 -25.23 3.20 0.79
N LEU A 450 -26.45 3.62 1.01
CA LEU A 450 -26.99 4.92 0.59
C LEU A 450 -27.18 5.81 1.82
N VAL A 451 -26.49 6.96 1.84
CA VAL A 451 -26.63 7.96 2.90
C VAL A 451 -27.42 9.14 2.36
N ARG A 452 -28.56 9.41 2.94
CA ARG A 452 -29.40 10.55 2.55
C ARG A 452 -28.79 11.88 3.03
N PRO A 453 -29.20 13.03 2.47
CA PRO A 453 -28.70 14.32 2.88
C PRO A 453 -28.90 14.66 4.37
N ASP A 454 -29.85 14.00 5.03
CA ASP A 454 -30.10 14.11 6.48
C ASP A 454 -29.11 13.29 7.33
N GLY A 455 -28.13 12.58 6.71
CA GLY A 455 -27.14 11.76 7.38
C GLY A 455 -27.61 10.34 7.72
N VAL A 456 -28.82 9.97 7.32
CA VAL A 456 -29.34 8.61 7.59
C VAL A 456 -28.80 7.64 6.54
N GLY A 457 -27.99 6.68 7.00
CA GLY A 457 -27.45 5.60 6.17
C GLY A 457 -28.38 4.39 6.13
N GLU A 458 -28.59 3.84 4.94
CA GLU A 458 -29.39 2.66 4.66
C GLU A 458 -28.62 1.68 3.78
N LEU A 459 -28.49 0.43 4.22
CA LEU A 459 -27.98 -0.65 3.37
C LEU A 459 -29.11 -1.08 2.43
N LEU A 460 -28.89 -0.94 1.13
CA LEU A 460 -29.92 -1.24 0.14
C LEU A 460 -30.05 -2.75 -0.08
N GLU A 461 -31.27 -3.25 0.04
CA GLU A 461 -31.59 -4.65 -0.23
C GLU A 461 -31.69 -4.90 -1.74
N ILE A 462 -30.72 -5.63 -2.29
CA ILE A 462 -30.69 -6.06 -3.68
C ILE A 462 -31.16 -7.52 -3.77
N PRO A 463 -31.87 -7.94 -4.83
CA PRO A 463 -32.24 -9.33 -5.01
C PRO A 463 -31.01 -10.25 -4.93
N PRO A 464 -31.04 -11.30 -4.11
CA PRO A 464 -29.90 -12.17 -3.92
C PRO A 464 -29.61 -12.99 -5.18
N ALA A 465 -28.35 -13.01 -5.61
CA ALA A 465 -27.86 -13.83 -6.69
C ALA A 465 -26.52 -14.46 -6.31
N PRO A 466 -26.15 -15.63 -6.86
CA PRO A 466 -24.86 -16.22 -6.59
C PRO A 466 -23.73 -15.38 -7.20
N PRO A 467 -22.48 -15.54 -6.70
CA PRO A 467 -21.32 -14.96 -7.34
C PRO A 467 -21.17 -15.37 -8.80
N LEU A 468 -20.49 -14.55 -9.59
CA LEU A 468 -20.19 -14.84 -10.98
C LEU A 468 -19.37 -16.15 -11.10
N GLY A 469 -19.74 -17.02 -12.02
CA GLY A 469 -19.05 -18.30 -12.24
C GLY A 469 -19.57 -19.47 -11.41
N VAL A 470 -20.48 -19.25 -10.45
CA VAL A 470 -21.07 -20.33 -9.65
C VAL A 470 -22.26 -20.92 -10.38
N GLU A 471 -22.17 -22.20 -10.81
CA GLU A 471 -23.22 -22.89 -11.56
C GLU A 471 -24.49 -23.12 -10.73
N GLY A 472 -25.68 -23.11 -11.39
CA GLY A 472 -26.97 -23.48 -10.80
C GLY A 472 -27.68 -22.38 -9.99
N GLY A 473 -27.26 -21.13 -10.14
CA GLY A 473 -27.86 -19.99 -9.44
C GLY A 473 -29.16 -19.47 -10.06
N ALA A 474 -29.91 -18.66 -9.30
CA ALA A 474 -31.05 -17.89 -9.79
C ALA A 474 -30.58 -16.84 -10.83
N ALA A 475 -31.49 -16.42 -11.71
CA ALA A 475 -31.22 -15.31 -12.63
C ALA A 475 -30.85 -14.06 -11.83
N ILE A 476 -29.87 -13.30 -12.33
CA ILE A 476 -29.49 -12.02 -11.72
C ILE A 476 -30.60 -11.01 -12.06
N GLU A 477 -31.14 -10.38 -11.03
CA GLU A 477 -32.20 -9.37 -11.15
C GLU A 477 -31.66 -8.02 -10.70
N SER A 478 -32.21 -6.93 -11.24
CA SER A 478 -31.94 -5.57 -10.80
C SER A 478 -33.08 -5.00 -9.97
N ARG A 479 -32.75 -4.00 -9.17
CA ARG A 479 -33.73 -3.21 -8.40
C ARG A 479 -33.46 -1.73 -8.57
N GLU A 480 -34.53 -0.96 -8.75
CA GLU A 480 -34.48 0.50 -8.84
C GLU A 480 -34.78 1.14 -7.49
N PHE A 481 -34.04 2.23 -7.19
CA PHE A 481 -34.24 3.06 -6.02
C PHE A 481 -34.30 4.53 -6.44
N ILE A 482 -35.20 5.29 -5.82
CA ILE A 482 -35.27 6.74 -5.97
C ILE A 482 -34.28 7.35 -4.98
N VAL A 483 -33.36 8.17 -5.46
CA VAL A 483 -32.28 8.77 -4.70
C VAL A 483 -32.59 10.25 -4.49
N GLU A 484 -32.54 10.71 -3.24
CA GLU A 484 -32.66 12.14 -2.91
C GLU A 484 -31.43 12.90 -3.41
N ASP A 485 -31.68 14.15 -3.89
CA ASP A 485 -30.60 15.01 -4.43
C ASP A 485 -29.53 15.31 -3.38
N GLY A 486 -28.27 15.01 -3.71
CA GLY A 486 -27.12 15.17 -2.80
C GLY A 486 -26.80 13.97 -1.93
N SER A 487 -27.52 12.84 -2.06
CA SER A 487 -27.21 11.59 -1.36
C SER A 487 -25.81 11.07 -1.69
N LEU A 488 -25.18 10.38 -0.73
CA LEU A 488 -23.91 9.69 -0.90
C LEU A 488 -24.15 8.19 -1.08
N PHE A 489 -23.71 7.65 -2.21
CA PHE A 489 -23.73 6.22 -2.49
C PHE A 489 -22.34 5.64 -2.29
N VAL A 490 -22.23 4.56 -1.49
CA VAL A 490 -20.96 3.93 -1.12
C VAL A 490 -21.01 2.46 -1.46
N ILE A 491 -20.05 2.01 -2.27
CA ILE A 491 -19.80 0.61 -2.60
C ILE A 491 -18.39 0.22 -2.18
N TYR A 492 -18.22 -1.01 -1.70
CA TYR A 492 -17.00 -1.44 -1.03
C TYR A 492 -16.85 -2.95 -1.09
N THR A 493 -15.60 -3.44 -1.00
CA THR A 493 -15.28 -4.86 -0.88
C THR A 493 -15.27 -5.30 0.58
N ASP A 494 -15.30 -6.60 0.82
CA ASP A 494 -15.43 -7.20 2.15
C ASP A 494 -14.28 -6.82 3.09
N GLY A 495 -13.04 -6.63 2.57
CA GLY A 495 -11.91 -6.15 3.36
C GLY A 495 -12.15 -4.83 4.11
N LEU A 496 -13.17 -4.03 3.72
CA LEU A 496 -13.56 -2.83 4.46
C LEU A 496 -14.35 -3.15 5.74
N VAL A 497 -15.13 -4.20 5.77
CA VAL A 497 -16.08 -4.52 6.84
C VAL A 497 -15.72 -5.81 7.57
N GLU A 498 -14.95 -6.69 6.98
CA GLU A 498 -14.48 -7.94 7.58
C GLU A 498 -13.13 -7.75 8.28
N SER A 499 -13.02 -8.20 9.52
CA SER A 499 -11.75 -8.24 10.25
C SER A 499 -11.69 -9.44 11.19
N ARG A 500 -10.46 -9.87 11.56
CA ARG A 500 -10.27 -11.01 12.49
C ARG A 500 -11.00 -10.79 13.80
N GLY A 501 -11.92 -11.71 14.13
CA GLY A 501 -12.64 -11.75 15.41
C GLY A 501 -13.84 -10.80 15.51
N ARG A 502 -14.26 -10.20 14.40
CA ARG A 502 -15.50 -9.43 14.30
C ARG A 502 -16.43 -10.04 13.25
N ASP A 503 -17.72 -9.97 13.55
CA ASP A 503 -18.76 -10.33 12.60
C ASP A 503 -18.87 -9.26 11.51
N ILE A 504 -19.14 -9.66 10.28
CA ILE A 504 -19.35 -8.77 9.14
C ILE A 504 -20.48 -7.77 9.42
N ASP A 505 -21.51 -8.19 10.17
CA ASP A 505 -22.65 -7.34 10.57
C ASP A 505 -22.21 -6.16 11.45
N ASP A 506 -21.23 -6.36 12.34
CA ASP A 506 -20.64 -5.28 13.14
C ASP A 506 -19.87 -4.27 12.26
N GLY A 507 -19.20 -4.76 11.22
CA GLY A 507 -18.50 -3.93 10.24
C GLY A 507 -19.45 -3.08 9.40
N LEU A 508 -20.54 -3.67 8.94
CA LEU A 508 -21.62 -2.99 8.19
C LEU A 508 -22.29 -1.91 9.03
N GLU A 509 -22.58 -2.19 10.29
CA GLU A 509 -23.19 -1.22 11.19
C GLU A 509 -22.25 -0.05 11.49
N ARG A 510 -20.95 -0.30 11.66
CA ARG A 510 -19.95 0.77 11.82
C ARG A 510 -19.86 1.66 10.59
N LEU A 511 -19.87 1.07 9.40
CA LEU A 511 -19.86 1.80 8.13
C LEU A 511 -21.13 2.65 8.01
N ARG A 512 -22.29 2.09 8.36
CA ARG A 512 -23.58 2.80 8.36
C ARG A 512 -23.58 4.00 9.30
N CYS A 513 -22.94 3.89 10.47
CA CYS A 513 -22.86 4.95 11.48
C CYS A 513 -21.72 5.96 11.25
N LEU A 514 -20.89 5.76 10.22
CA LEU A 514 -19.73 6.63 9.95
C LEU A 514 -20.15 8.01 9.45
N PHE A 515 -21.26 8.08 8.72
CA PHE A 515 -21.72 9.29 8.04
C PHE A 515 -22.89 9.92 8.81
N ASP A 516 -22.74 11.20 9.13
CA ASP A 516 -23.77 12.06 9.71
C ASP A 516 -23.91 13.34 8.85
N THR A 517 -24.86 14.18 9.18
CA THR A 517 -25.14 15.42 8.42
C THR A 517 -23.91 16.33 8.37
N GLU A 518 -23.14 16.44 9.46
CA GLU A 518 -21.94 17.28 9.52
C GLU A 518 -20.80 16.70 8.66
N SER A 519 -20.64 15.38 8.64
CA SER A 519 -19.64 14.71 7.82
C SER A 519 -19.94 14.85 6.34
N LEU A 520 -21.22 14.86 5.91
CA LEU A 520 -21.60 15.01 4.51
C LEU A 520 -21.27 16.41 3.92
N GLU A 521 -21.09 17.44 4.76
CA GLU A 521 -20.64 18.75 4.32
C GLU A 521 -19.14 18.82 3.96
N ARG A 522 -18.38 17.81 4.41
CA ARG A 522 -16.94 17.74 4.14
C ARG A 522 -16.64 17.47 2.64
N PRO A 523 -15.44 17.86 2.16
CA PRO A 523 -14.97 17.46 0.85
C PRO A 523 -14.98 15.93 0.69
N MET A 524 -15.39 15.45 -0.47
CA MET A 524 -15.44 14.02 -0.78
C MET A 524 -14.10 13.29 -0.55
N GLU A 525 -12.98 14.00 -0.72
CA GLU A 525 -11.63 13.47 -0.48
C GLU A 525 -11.41 13.13 1.00
N GLU A 526 -11.90 13.98 1.91
CA GLU A 526 -11.82 13.75 3.36
C GLU A 526 -12.75 12.62 3.79
N LEU A 527 -13.95 12.52 3.18
CA LEU A 527 -14.87 11.40 3.42
C LEU A 527 -14.26 10.06 3.02
N ALA A 528 -13.68 9.99 1.83
CA ALA A 528 -13.03 8.78 1.36
C ALA A 528 -11.85 8.37 2.26
N LYS A 529 -11.09 9.34 2.77
CA LYS A 529 -10.02 9.11 3.72
C LYS A 529 -10.54 8.61 5.06
N ALA A 530 -11.56 9.27 5.62
CA ALA A 530 -12.17 8.89 6.89
C ALA A 530 -12.80 7.48 6.84
N THR A 531 -13.39 7.12 5.70
CA THR A 531 -13.94 5.76 5.48
C THR A 531 -12.84 4.71 5.59
N LEU A 532 -11.69 4.93 4.97
CA LEU A 532 -10.56 4.02 5.07
C LEU A 532 -9.96 4.00 6.50
N GLU A 533 -9.78 5.17 7.12
CA GLU A 533 -9.20 5.28 8.46
C GLU A 533 -10.08 4.65 9.55
N SER A 534 -11.39 4.56 9.35
CA SER A 534 -12.30 3.88 10.30
C SER A 534 -11.97 2.39 10.48
N VAL A 535 -11.30 1.80 9.52
CA VAL A 535 -10.90 0.39 9.45
C VAL A 535 -9.42 0.19 9.81
N TYR A 536 -8.58 1.22 9.65
CA TYR A 536 -7.11 1.14 9.73
C TYR A 536 -6.55 0.69 11.09
N ALA A 537 -7.35 0.65 12.14
CA ALA A 537 -6.93 0.22 13.48
C ALA A 537 -6.78 -1.31 13.61
N ASP A 538 -7.19 -2.07 12.62
CA ASP A 538 -7.19 -3.54 12.63
C ASP A 538 -6.14 -4.09 11.65
N GLU A 539 -5.49 -5.22 12.00
CA GLU A 539 -4.54 -5.91 11.09
C GLU A 539 -5.28 -6.46 9.85
N HIS A 540 -5.18 -5.74 8.74
CA HIS A 540 -5.81 -6.14 7.47
C HIS A 540 -5.02 -7.23 6.79
N ARG A 541 -5.74 -8.20 6.22
CA ARG A 541 -5.15 -9.27 5.41
C ARG A 541 -5.60 -9.23 3.97
N ASP A 542 -6.76 -8.68 3.69
CA ASP A 542 -7.37 -8.61 2.38
C ASP A 542 -7.24 -7.23 1.75
N ASP A 543 -7.45 -7.15 0.44
CA ASP A 543 -7.53 -5.88 -0.26
C ASP A 543 -8.78 -5.11 0.16
N ILE A 544 -8.71 -3.80 0.10
CA ILE A 544 -9.84 -2.92 0.36
C ILE A 544 -10.03 -2.02 -0.85
N ALA A 545 -11.17 -2.12 -1.49
CA ALA A 545 -11.64 -1.15 -2.46
C ALA A 545 -12.88 -0.44 -1.94
N VAL A 546 -12.92 0.87 -2.07
CA VAL A 546 -14.11 1.67 -1.75
C VAL A 546 -14.31 2.76 -2.79
N LEU A 547 -15.54 2.90 -3.24
CA LEU A 547 -15.97 3.93 -4.18
C LEU A 547 -17.13 4.72 -3.56
N LEU A 548 -16.97 6.03 -3.46
CA LEU A 548 -17.98 6.95 -2.96
C LEU A 548 -18.47 7.82 -4.12
N ALA A 549 -19.76 7.95 -4.27
CA ALA A 549 -20.39 8.80 -5.29
C ALA A 549 -21.44 9.70 -4.65
N ARG A 550 -21.25 11.03 -4.72
CA ARG A 550 -22.28 11.99 -4.35
C ARG A 550 -23.19 12.22 -5.54
N LEU A 551 -24.45 11.80 -5.42
CA LEU A 551 -25.41 11.78 -6.50
C LEU A 551 -26.28 13.03 -6.45
N ARG A 552 -26.28 13.80 -7.55
CA ARG A 552 -27.15 14.96 -7.72
C ARG A 552 -27.98 14.82 -8.98
N THR A 553 -29.14 15.41 -8.97
CA THR A 553 -30.01 15.46 -10.14
C THR A 553 -29.57 16.55 -11.12
N LEU A 554 -29.81 16.34 -12.41
CA LEU A 554 -29.55 17.35 -13.42
C LEU A 554 -30.54 18.51 -13.23
N PRO A 555 -30.08 19.77 -13.10
CA PRO A 555 -30.93 20.95 -12.93
C PRO A 555 -32.01 21.05 -14.01
N ALA A 556 -33.22 21.51 -13.61
CA ALA A 556 -34.35 21.57 -14.53
C ALA A 556 -34.14 22.49 -15.71
N ASP A 557 -33.31 23.54 -15.57
CA ASP A 557 -32.92 24.45 -16.65
C ASP A 557 -31.91 23.85 -17.64
N GLN A 558 -31.34 22.69 -17.33
CA GLN A 558 -30.40 21.99 -18.20
C GLN A 558 -31.03 20.81 -18.94
N ARG A 559 -32.32 20.58 -18.77
CA ARG A 559 -33.06 19.51 -19.44
C ARG A 559 -34.41 19.98 -19.93
N VAL A 560 -34.85 19.46 -21.07
CA VAL A 560 -36.16 19.73 -21.63
C VAL A 560 -36.65 18.51 -22.40
N SER A 561 -37.95 18.22 -22.33
CA SER A 561 -38.56 17.09 -23.00
C SER A 561 -39.88 17.53 -23.64
N TRP A 562 -40.20 16.98 -24.80
CA TRP A 562 -41.43 17.22 -25.55
C TRP A 562 -42.00 15.91 -26.09
N VAL A 563 -43.28 15.69 -25.90
CA VAL A 563 -44.00 14.61 -26.52
C VAL A 563 -44.57 15.11 -27.87
N LEU A 564 -44.19 14.43 -28.93
CA LEU A 564 -44.54 14.76 -30.29
C LEU A 564 -45.51 13.71 -30.85
N PRO A 565 -46.56 14.10 -31.63
CA PRO A 565 -47.45 13.15 -32.24
C PRO A 565 -46.70 12.38 -33.36
N ALA A 566 -47.16 11.15 -33.66
CA ALA A 566 -46.58 10.33 -34.69
C ALA A 566 -47.12 10.76 -36.11
N ASP A 567 -46.80 11.96 -36.50
CA ASP A 567 -47.12 12.51 -37.80
C ASP A 567 -45.94 13.25 -38.46
N PRO A 568 -45.89 13.44 -39.76
CA PRO A 568 -44.78 14.11 -40.45
C PRO A 568 -44.55 15.56 -40.02
N ALA A 569 -45.56 16.25 -39.43
CA ALA A 569 -45.42 17.63 -38.95
C ALA A 569 -44.55 17.69 -37.68
N ALA A 570 -44.39 16.54 -36.96
CA ALA A 570 -43.52 16.42 -35.78
C ALA A 570 -42.09 16.87 -36.09
N VAL A 571 -41.52 16.53 -37.24
CA VAL A 571 -40.17 16.95 -37.65
C VAL A 571 -40.02 18.48 -37.72
N ARG A 572 -40.98 19.16 -38.31
CA ARG A 572 -40.97 20.64 -38.41
C ARG A 572 -41.14 21.25 -37.02
N ARG A 573 -42.03 20.71 -36.21
CA ARG A 573 -42.28 21.18 -34.84
C ARG A 573 -41.04 21.02 -33.97
N ALA A 574 -40.39 19.87 -34.05
CA ALA A 574 -39.15 19.56 -33.30
C ALA A 574 -38.03 20.56 -33.64
N ARG A 575 -37.80 20.85 -34.93
CA ARG A 575 -36.81 21.88 -35.33
C ARG A 575 -37.07 23.23 -34.67
N GLY A 576 -38.34 23.66 -34.64
CA GLY A 576 -38.71 24.93 -33.98
C GLY A 576 -38.41 24.91 -32.47
N LEU A 577 -38.80 23.84 -31.80
CA LEU A 577 -38.55 23.65 -30.36
C LEU A 577 -37.04 23.62 -30.04
N VAL A 578 -36.27 22.86 -30.77
CA VAL A 578 -34.81 22.75 -30.64
C VAL A 578 -34.15 24.12 -30.82
N ARG A 579 -34.50 24.86 -31.87
CA ARG A 579 -33.95 26.18 -32.16
C ARG A 579 -34.23 27.16 -31.01
N THR A 580 -35.46 27.19 -30.51
CA THR A 580 -35.85 28.04 -29.39
C THR A 580 -35.04 27.71 -28.16
N GLN A 581 -34.97 26.43 -27.80
CA GLN A 581 -34.25 25.97 -26.60
C GLN A 581 -32.74 26.25 -26.67
N LEU A 582 -32.11 26.03 -27.83
CA LEU A 582 -30.70 26.32 -28.00
C LEU A 582 -30.40 27.84 -27.91
N ALA A 583 -31.31 28.67 -28.39
CA ALA A 583 -31.20 30.13 -28.21
C ALA A 583 -31.29 30.53 -26.73
N GLU A 584 -32.23 29.95 -25.97
CA GLU A 584 -32.35 30.14 -24.51
C GLU A 584 -31.10 29.70 -23.75
N TRP A 585 -30.47 28.61 -24.19
CA TRP A 585 -29.23 28.09 -23.59
C TRP A 585 -27.94 28.81 -24.08
N GLY A 586 -28.05 29.75 -25.01
CA GLY A 586 -26.91 30.45 -25.59
C GLY A 586 -26.09 29.62 -26.57
N LEU A 587 -26.67 28.53 -27.10
CA LEU A 587 -26.02 27.52 -27.96
C LEU A 587 -26.50 27.69 -29.43
N SER A 588 -26.85 28.87 -29.89
CA SER A 588 -27.37 29.16 -31.25
C SER A 588 -26.46 28.69 -32.38
N GLU A 589 -25.16 28.61 -32.15
CA GLU A 589 -24.18 28.08 -33.12
C GLU A 589 -24.36 26.60 -33.44
N LEU A 590 -24.92 25.80 -32.52
CA LEU A 590 -25.23 24.38 -32.72
C LEU A 590 -26.57 24.15 -33.39
N SER A 591 -27.44 25.19 -33.56
CA SER A 591 -28.83 25.04 -34.02
C SER A 591 -28.94 24.27 -35.32
N TYR A 592 -28.15 24.65 -36.34
CA TYR A 592 -28.23 24.04 -37.65
C TYR A 592 -27.95 22.52 -37.58
N THR A 593 -26.87 22.12 -36.92
CA THR A 593 -26.47 20.72 -36.79
C THR A 593 -27.47 19.95 -35.94
N THR A 594 -27.91 20.53 -34.80
CA THR A 594 -28.87 19.86 -33.91
C THR A 594 -30.23 19.70 -34.57
N GLU A 595 -30.71 20.70 -35.33
CA GLU A 595 -31.96 20.59 -36.09
C GLU A 595 -31.90 19.46 -37.15
N LEU A 596 -30.77 19.31 -37.82
CA LEU A 596 -30.56 18.24 -38.77
C LEU A 596 -30.56 16.88 -38.09
N LEU A 597 -29.74 16.71 -37.05
CA LEU A 597 -29.67 15.46 -36.26
C LEU A 597 -31.04 15.06 -35.68
N THR A 598 -31.77 16.00 -35.10
CA THR A 598 -33.13 15.80 -34.56
C THR A 598 -34.09 15.38 -35.66
N SER A 599 -33.96 15.98 -36.85
CA SER A 599 -34.83 15.65 -38.00
C SER A 599 -34.61 14.19 -38.43
N GLU A 600 -33.37 13.73 -38.51
CA GLU A 600 -33.05 12.35 -38.89
C GLU A 600 -33.52 11.36 -37.80
N LEU A 601 -33.29 11.67 -36.52
CA LEU A 601 -33.72 10.82 -35.38
C LEU A 601 -35.27 10.68 -35.39
N ILE A 602 -36.02 11.78 -35.50
CA ILE A 602 -37.48 11.75 -35.48
C ILE A 602 -38.02 11.05 -36.74
N THR A 603 -37.43 11.31 -37.89
CA THR A 603 -37.83 10.62 -39.15
C THR A 603 -37.64 9.10 -39.02
N ASN A 604 -36.56 8.65 -38.40
CA ASN A 604 -36.33 7.24 -38.12
C ASN A 604 -37.39 6.67 -37.17
N ALA A 605 -37.70 7.39 -36.08
CA ALA A 605 -38.75 6.97 -35.14
C ALA A 605 -40.09 6.88 -35.82
N LEU A 606 -40.54 7.87 -36.61
CA LEU A 606 -41.80 7.86 -37.37
C LEU A 606 -41.90 6.72 -38.36
N ARG A 607 -40.76 6.32 -38.97
CA ARG A 607 -40.73 5.25 -39.96
C ARG A 607 -40.85 3.86 -39.38
N TYR A 608 -40.28 3.65 -38.18
CA TYR A 608 -40.07 2.32 -37.62
C TYR A 608 -40.85 2.06 -36.32
N ALA A 609 -41.48 3.07 -35.74
CA ALA A 609 -42.23 2.93 -34.49
C ALA A 609 -43.61 3.55 -34.60
N PRO A 610 -44.70 2.78 -34.36
CA PRO A 610 -46.04 3.35 -34.21
C PRO A 610 -46.19 3.98 -32.82
N GLY A 611 -46.63 5.24 -32.75
CA GLY A 611 -46.96 5.88 -31.47
C GLY A 611 -46.25 7.21 -31.23
N PRO A 612 -46.53 7.88 -30.12
CA PRO A 612 -45.90 9.14 -29.78
C PRO A 612 -44.39 9.02 -29.61
N ILE A 613 -43.70 10.07 -29.95
CA ILE A 613 -42.24 10.19 -29.88
C ILE A 613 -41.95 11.18 -28.79
N GLU A 614 -41.03 10.86 -27.90
CA GLU A 614 -40.47 11.83 -26.95
C GLU A 614 -39.11 12.32 -27.44
N LEU A 615 -38.98 13.65 -27.59
CA LEU A 615 -37.72 14.32 -27.89
C LEU A 615 -37.22 14.97 -26.60
N ARG A 616 -35.98 14.66 -26.22
CA ARG A 616 -35.33 15.25 -25.03
C ARG A 616 -34.00 15.88 -25.42
N LEU A 617 -33.73 17.07 -24.87
CA LEU A 617 -32.44 17.72 -24.94
C LEU A 617 -31.85 17.84 -23.53
N LEU A 618 -30.56 17.57 -23.41
CA LEU A 618 -29.80 17.70 -22.15
C LEU A 618 -28.58 18.57 -22.45
N ARG A 619 -28.32 19.53 -21.57
CA ARG A 619 -27.14 20.38 -21.60
C ARG A 619 -26.28 20.09 -20.37
N GLU A 620 -25.20 19.44 -20.59
CA GLU A 620 -24.19 19.19 -19.56
C GLU A 620 -22.81 19.68 -20.07
N ARG A 621 -21.82 18.85 -20.17
CA ARG A 621 -20.54 19.11 -20.86
C ARG A 621 -20.69 18.97 -22.38
N THR A 622 -21.66 18.19 -22.78
CA THR A 622 -22.09 18.04 -24.18
C THR A 622 -23.55 18.41 -24.30
N LEU A 623 -23.95 18.70 -25.51
CA LEU A 623 -25.36 18.81 -25.88
C LEU A 623 -25.83 17.45 -26.36
N MET A 624 -26.73 16.82 -25.63
CA MET A 624 -27.34 15.54 -26.01
C MET A 624 -28.75 15.75 -26.56
N CYS A 625 -29.03 15.08 -27.66
CA CYS A 625 -30.35 14.94 -28.23
C CYS A 625 -30.77 13.46 -28.17
N GLU A 626 -31.87 13.18 -27.50
CA GLU A 626 -32.44 11.85 -27.37
C GLU A 626 -33.82 11.80 -27.99
N VAL A 627 -34.12 10.73 -28.72
CA VAL A 627 -35.44 10.43 -29.26
C VAL A 627 -35.87 9.06 -28.76
N MET A 628 -36.95 9.05 -27.98
CA MET A 628 -37.56 7.83 -27.45
C MET A 628 -38.77 7.40 -28.29
N ASP A 629 -38.85 6.12 -28.60
CA ASP A 629 -39.99 5.51 -29.26
C ASP A 629 -40.32 4.12 -28.68
N ILE A 630 -41.50 3.60 -28.93
CA ILE A 630 -42.01 2.34 -28.35
C ILE A 630 -41.53 1.08 -29.05
N SER A 631 -40.68 1.17 -30.10
CA SER A 631 -40.20 0.01 -30.83
C SER A 631 -39.00 -0.62 -30.16
N ALA A 632 -39.04 -1.93 -29.92
CA ALA A 632 -37.89 -2.67 -29.39
C ALA A 632 -36.79 -2.95 -30.43
N ALA A 633 -37.06 -2.69 -31.73
CA ALA A 633 -36.10 -2.94 -32.80
C ALA A 633 -35.01 -1.84 -32.81
N LEU A 634 -33.76 -2.22 -32.54
CA LEU A 634 -32.62 -1.32 -32.61
C LEU A 634 -32.30 -0.98 -34.09
N PRO A 635 -31.94 0.27 -34.38
CA PRO A 635 -31.52 0.69 -35.71
C PRO A 635 -30.21 0.01 -36.09
N ARG A 636 -30.08 -0.39 -37.35
CA ARG A 636 -28.87 -0.99 -37.91
C ARG A 636 -28.28 -0.09 -38.99
N LEU A 637 -26.99 0.17 -38.92
CA LEU A 637 -26.25 0.78 -40.02
C LEU A 637 -26.37 -0.12 -41.26
N ARG A 638 -26.96 0.41 -42.32
CA ARG A 638 -26.91 -0.22 -43.65
C ARG A 638 -25.98 0.60 -44.52
N HIS A 639 -25.09 -0.05 -45.23
CA HIS A 639 -24.39 0.60 -46.34
C HIS A 639 -25.42 0.79 -47.47
N ALA A 640 -25.94 2.02 -47.59
CA ALA A 640 -26.78 2.37 -48.73
C ALA A 640 -25.88 2.43 -49.97
N SER A 641 -26.35 1.81 -51.08
CA SER A 641 -25.74 2.06 -52.40
C SER A 641 -25.92 3.51 -52.78
N ASP A 642 -25.05 4.07 -53.63
CA ASP A 642 -25.05 5.51 -54.01
C ASP A 642 -26.36 5.95 -54.66
N GLU A 643 -27.23 5.05 -55.08
CA GLU A 643 -28.50 5.28 -55.73
C GLU A 643 -29.73 5.28 -54.78
N GLU A 644 -29.57 4.85 -53.49
CA GLU A 644 -30.69 4.83 -52.53
C GLU A 644 -30.75 6.13 -51.72
N GLU A 645 -31.80 6.94 -51.86
CA GLU A 645 -32.08 8.09 -50.98
C GLU A 645 -32.48 7.68 -49.54
N THR A 646 -32.81 6.42 -49.34
CA THR A 646 -33.29 5.87 -48.05
C THR A 646 -32.18 5.08 -47.35
N GLY A 647 -31.84 5.49 -46.10
CA GLY A 647 -30.86 4.78 -45.27
C GLY A 647 -29.60 5.58 -44.88
N ARG A 648 -29.48 6.82 -45.36
CA ARG A 648 -28.35 7.71 -45.05
C ARG A 648 -28.46 8.40 -43.68
N GLY A 649 -29.63 8.36 -43.01
CA GLY A 649 -29.88 9.13 -41.78
C GLY A 649 -28.89 8.80 -40.65
N LEU A 650 -28.62 7.51 -40.39
CA LEU A 650 -27.64 7.11 -39.37
C LEU A 650 -26.19 7.43 -39.76
N VAL A 651 -25.86 7.46 -41.03
CA VAL A 651 -24.55 7.87 -41.54
C VAL A 651 -24.35 9.38 -41.24
N VAL A 652 -25.39 10.21 -41.52
CA VAL A 652 -25.38 11.62 -41.23
C VAL A 652 -25.24 11.87 -39.74
N ILE A 653 -25.97 11.14 -38.89
CA ILE A 653 -25.84 11.19 -37.44
C ILE A 653 -24.40 10.89 -37.03
N GLY A 654 -23.80 9.80 -37.53
CA GLY A 654 -22.44 9.39 -37.19
C GLY A 654 -21.37 10.39 -37.66
N GLN A 655 -21.61 11.15 -38.73
CA GLN A 655 -20.67 12.16 -39.24
C GLN A 655 -20.74 13.51 -38.52
N LEU A 656 -21.92 13.88 -38.02
CA LEU A 656 -22.19 15.22 -37.45
C LEU A 656 -22.23 15.22 -35.92
N SER A 657 -22.32 14.06 -35.28
CA SER A 657 -22.25 13.94 -33.84
C SER A 657 -20.86 13.58 -33.36
N HIS A 658 -20.52 13.98 -32.13
CA HIS A 658 -19.32 13.53 -31.43
C HIS A 658 -19.41 12.03 -31.13
N ARG A 659 -20.55 11.60 -30.58
CA ARG A 659 -20.92 10.22 -30.34
C ARG A 659 -22.42 10.04 -30.62
N TRP A 660 -22.83 8.84 -30.93
CA TRP A 660 -24.23 8.46 -31.01
C TRP A 660 -24.41 7.00 -30.60
N GLY A 661 -25.60 6.63 -30.22
CA GLY A 661 -25.89 5.26 -29.81
C GLY A 661 -27.38 5.00 -29.63
N THR A 662 -27.62 3.83 -29.08
CA THR A 662 -28.98 3.35 -28.82
C THR A 662 -29.02 2.58 -27.52
N ARG A 663 -30.07 2.81 -26.71
CA ARG A 663 -30.31 1.98 -25.52
C ARG A 663 -31.74 1.45 -25.52
N ARG A 664 -31.91 0.29 -24.92
CA ARG A 664 -33.23 -0.30 -24.66
C ARG A 664 -33.78 0.28 -23.35
N THR A 665 -35.09 0.47 -23.32
CA THR A 665 -35.82 0.84 -22.11
C THR A 665 -37.02 -0.09 -21.95
N ALA A 666 -37.63 -0.12 -20.77
CA ALA A 666 -38.86 -0.90 -20.55
C ALA A 666 -40.00 -0.50 -21.47
N ALA A 667 -40.03 0.76 -21.94
CA ALA A 667 -41.08 1.30 -22.80
C ALA A 667 -40.77 1.21 -24.30
N GLY A 668 -39.54 0.82 -24.71
CA GLY A 668 -39.13 0.76 -26.11
C GLY A 668 -37.60 0.98 -26.26
N LYS A 669 -37.21 2.01 -27.04
CA LYS A 669 -35.79 2.38 -27.19
C LYS A 669 -35.55 3.87 -27.18
N VAL A 670 -34.34 4.25 -26.88
CA VAL A 670 -33.80 5.61 -27.07
C VAL A 670 -32.71 5.55 -28.14
N VAL A 671 -32.78 6.47 -29.09
CA VAL A 671 -31.68 6.76 -30.03
C VAL A 671 -31.17 8.15 -29.69
N TRP A 672 -29.89 8.27 -29.44
CA TRP A 672 -29.27 9.49 -28.95
C TRP A 672 -28.06 9.93 -29.79
N CYS A 673 -27.75 11.20 -29.75
CA CYS A 673 -26.51 11.74 -30.31
C CYS A 673 -26.00 12.89 -29.43
N GLU A 674 -24.69 13.03 -29.33
CA GLU A 674 -23.99 14.06 -28.56
C GLU A 674 -23.23 15.01 -29.49
N GLN A 675 -23.23 16.28 -29.13
CA GLN A 675 -22.44 17.32 -29.78
C GLN A 675 -21.55 18.01 -28.72
N ILE A 676 -20.32 18.33 -29.10
CA ILE A 676 -19.41 19.11 -28.23
C ILE A 676 -19.94 20.54 -28.17
N ILE A 677 -20.05 21.06 -26.93
CA ILE A 677 -20.33 22.47 -26.70
C ILE A 677 -19.02 23.26 -26.86
N PRO A 678 -18.96 24.23 -27.77
CA PRO A 678 -17.76 25.02 -27.99
C PRO A 678 -17.22 25.68 -26.72
N GLY A 679 -15.91 25.47 -26.47
CA GLY A 679 -15.27 26.02 -25.28
C GLY A 679 -15.41 25.16 -23.99
N VAL A 680 -16.14 24.06 -24.06
CA VAL A 680 -16.28 23.09 -22.92
C VAL A 680 -15.50 21.84 -23.22
N ASP A 681 -14.66 21.41 -22.28
CA ASP A 681 -14.00 20.11 -22.37
C ASP A 681 -15.02 19.01 -22.10
N PRO A 682 -15.30 18.13 -23.07
CA PRO A 682 -16.27 17.05 -22.89
C PRO A 682 -15.79 15.98 -21.90
N ASN A 683 -14.48 15.90 -21.62
CA ASN A 683 -13.91 14.87 -20.77
C ASN A 683 -12.75 15.40 -19.89
N PRO A 684 -13.04 16.33 -18.96
CA PRO A 684 -12.01 16.84 -18.07
C PRO A 684 -11.41 15.69 -17.26
N ALA A 685 -10.09 15.53 -17.38
CA ALA A 685 -9.37 14.54 -16.62
C ALA A 685 -9.32 14.96 -15.14
N GLU A 686 -10.02 14.27 -14.26
CA GLU A 686 -9.64 14.30 -12.86
C GLU A 686 -8.33 13.52 -12.70
N PRO A 687 -7.31 14.10 -12.02
CA PRO A 687 -6.08 13.37 -11.74
C PRO A 687 -6.40 12.15 -10.88
N ALA A 688 -5.78 11.01 -11.21
CA ALA A 688 -5.84 9.84 -10.35
C ALA A 688 -5.37 10.23 -8.94
N ALA A 689 -6.09 9.80 -7.92
CA ALA A 689 -5.70 10.03 -6.54
C ALA A 689 -4.30 9.43 -6.32
N SER A 690 -3.41 10.16 -5.65
CA SER A 690 -2.08 9.69 -5.28
C SER A 690 -2.20 8.46 -4.38
N TRP A 691 -1.46 7.41 -4.69
CA TRP A 691 -1.39 6.21 -3.87
C TRP A 691 -0.74 6.52 -2.51
N PRO A 692 -1.20 5.89 -1.39
CA PRO A 692 -0.51 5.97 -0.12
C PRO A 692 0.90 5.41 -0.28
N GLY A 693 1.93 6.24 -0.14
CA GLY A 693 3.35 5.85 -0.30
C GLY A 693 4.15 6.69 -1.30
N GLU A 694 3.53 7.52 -2.13
CA GLU A 694 4.25 8.53 -2.91
C GLU A 694 4.59 9.74 -2.04
N SER A 695 5.58 9.61 -1.17
CA SER A 695 6.27 10.76 -0.60
C SER A 695 7.05 11.43 -1.73
N HIS A 696 6.72 12.69 -2.01
CA HIS A 696 7.41 13.54 -2.96
C HIS A 696 8.92 13.56 -2.67
N HIS A 697 9.70 12.78 -3.42
CA HIS A 697 11.08 13.06 -3.67
C HIS A 697 11.14 13.97 -4.92
N ARG A 698 11.06 15.28 -4.66
CA ARG A 698 11.62 16.30 -5.54
C ARG A 698 12.91 16.81 -4.95
#